data_8c1de99c4e4988d4256fdea01f1ddb32
#
_entry.id   8c1de99c4e4988d4256fdea01f1ddb32
#
_cell.length_a   1.000
_cell.length_b   1.000
_cell.length_c   1.000
_cell.angle_alpha   90.00
_cell.angle_beta   90.00
_cell.angle_gamma   90.00
#
_symmetry.space_group_name_H-M   'P 1'
#
loop_
_entity.id
_entity.type
_entity.pdbx_description
1 polymer ?
#
loop_
_entity_poly.entity_id
_entity_poly.type
_entity_poly.pdbx_seq_one_letter_code
_entity_poly.pdbx_strand_id
1 'polypeptide(L)'
;MKKSRYCSIQGSGFTLSCKNFIAILDRTQVSSIPQDQLLEILDAFWEEAERCEFSRQVAMHLPPVLFHPSCIEVCINQYHLPGENFEGSLEALLSKALLRLQQLSKGRSYILSVLATSVRRAIFSNALIASILPFEEFILEYCNNPPASKPEFLFEMAAAEKLGHLAKHKSYASYYGQREWHAYAALIDLLRRWPEEQLAVAKGVLLKLVKPWRDQKIPVPIKSPWKTTLQLQAMLIFSDFCISESDADYYLESLTYALSNESWPRYRYLLEWIIARIYSQYQEKTCRILDDLSRADQFSPAHIASLIKLGLLVAPFQSESFTFKLLLHLVCFSASPKVHIRHEANFAFPVLFDLAEARAWSKITHDAAFVALNKFIRQLAKYHAEPWTIRTLRLDAIRDFCLVNIFQGRYLTIESPEKELAAYGDFVALEPRDHAEGLCCPPPRVLLGEEPLPIHDVAALRQKSDSNPDFIPGLVSNAAPDTVSVAAPVFLQTKAGFDFESLYPPTDSPFAKNQRPATVILVASLIDNPTNLGGLSRISESFGLEALYIDDLKKTAHKDFKATSVTSEKHFPIRPLKIADIPQFLVDAKRRGYEVVGVEQTDRSGILGEDSSQVADGTVNRGHDRKDLGTLPKRCVLVLGSEKGGITPEVLTVIDRCVEIRTVGVTRSLNVQTAGGIAVFEWWREWGGKN
;
A
#
# COMPACT_ATOMS: atom_id res chain seq x y z
N MET A 1 -6.26 35.47 -24.44
CA MET A 1 -5.43 36.40 -23.65
C MET A 1 -6.15 37.62 -23.05
N LYS A 2 -7.11 38.26 -23.73
CA LYS A 2 -7.86 39.39 -23.15
C LYS A 2 -8.82 39.01 -22.00
N LYS A 3 -9.50 37.84 -22.04
CA LYS A 3 -10.36 37.33 -20.96
C LYS A 3 -9.58 37.05 -19.65
N SER A 4 -8.35 36.56 -19.74
CA SER A 4 -7.50 36.22 -18.58
C SER A 4 -7.05 37.46 -17.78
N ARG A 5 -6.81 38.62 -18.43
CA ARG A 5 -6.43 39.85 -17.75
C ARG A 5 -7.61 40.51 -17.02
N TYR A 6 -8.81 40.43 -17.56
CA TYR A 6 -10.03 40.94 -16.90
C TYR A 6 -10.36 40.17 -15.62
N CYS A 7 -10.28 38.84 -15.66
CA CYS A 7 -10.44 38.00 -14.45
C CYS A 7 -9.39 38.26 -13.37
N SER A 8 -8.15 38.64 -13.72
CA SER A 8 -7.10 38.91 -12.71
C SER A 8 -7.33 40.24 -11.95
N ILE A 9 -7.89 41.25 -12.60
CA ILE A 9 -8.20 42.53 -11.99
C ILE A 9 -9.43 42.41 -11.08
N GLN A 10 -10.47 41.70 -11.50
CA GLN A 10 -11.64 41.40 -10.67
C GLN A 10 -11.32 40.49 -9.50
N GLY A 11 -10.44 39.50 -9.67
CA GLY A 11 -10.02 38.58 -8.60
C GLY A 11 -9.24 39.27 -7.47
N SER A 12 -8.46 40.33 -7.76
CA SER A 12 -7.75 41.11 -6.73
C SER A 12 -8.72 41.94 -5.91
N GLY A 13 -9.73 42.50 -6.53
CA GLY A 13 -10.80 43.23 -5.84
C GLY A 13 -11.60 42.35 -4.91
N PHE A 14 -11.99 41.15 -5.36
CA PHE A 14 -12.70 40.17 -4.56
C PHE A 14 -11.88 39.71 -3.34
N THR A 15 -10.59 39.41 -3.56
CA THR A 15 -9.67 39.06 -2.45
C THR A 15 -9.59 40.12 -1.37
N LEU A 16 -9.50 41.37 -1.78
CA LEU A 16 -9.46 42.51 -0.84
C LEU A 16 -10.78 42.66 -0.08
N SER A 17 -11.91 42.50 -0.77
CA SER A 17 -13.24 42.54 -0.15
C SER A 17 -13.41 41.42 0.89
N CYS A 18 -12.99 40.18 0.57
CA CYS A 18 -13.01 39.06 1.51
C CYS A 18 -12.17 39.37 2.77
N LYS A 19 -10.95 39.87 2.60
CA LYS A 19 -10.06 40.21 3.72
C LYS A 19 -10.64 41.33 4.60
N ASN A 20 -11.17 42.36 3.98
CA ASN A 20 -11.81 43.48 4.71
C ASN A 20 -13.04 42.98 5.46
N PHE A 21 -13.86 42.13 4.85
CA PHE A 21 -15.06 41.62 5.50
C PHE A 21 -14.72 40.73 6.69
N ILE A 22 -13.74 39.83 6.56
CA ILE A 22 -13.23 39.00 7.67
C ILE A 22 -12.74 39.94 8.81
N ALA A 23 -11.95 41.00 8.52
CA ALA A 23 -11.47 41.90 9.52
C ALA A 23 -12.61 42.69 10.21
N ILE A 24 -13.73 42.92 9.53
CA ILE A 24 -14.94 43.47 10.14
C ILE A 24 -15.59 42.45 11.07
N LEU A 25 -15.78 41.21 10.60
CA LEU A 25 -16.37 40.16 11.41
C LEU A 25 -15.56 39.86 12.68
N ASP A 26 -14.23 39.86 12.58
CA ASP A 26 -13.33 39.65 13.73
C ASP A 26 -13.49 40.74 14.82
N ARG A 27 -13.92 41.96 14.46
CA ARG A 27 -14.08 43.09 15.37
C ARG A 27 -15.52 43.35 15.84
N THR A 28 -16.49 42.69 15.22
CA THR A 28 -17.91 42.91 15.48
C THR A 28 -18.43 41.88 16.45
N GLN A 29 -19.14 42.35 17.49
CA GLN A 29 -19.84 41.42 18.38
C GLN A 29 -20.99 40.71 17.62
N VAL A 30 -21.08 39.40 17.73
CA VAL A 30 -22.06 38.58 17.00
C VAL A 30 -23.49 39.05 17.26
N SER A 31 -23.82 39.42 18.51
CA SER A 31 -25.14 39.92 18.89
C SER A 31 -25.53 41.23 18.19
N SER A 32 -24.57 41.96 17.60
CA SER A 32 -24.83 43.18 16.86
C SER A 32 -24.90 43.03 15.35
N ILE A 33 -24.76 41.81 14.83
CA ILE A 33 -24.81 41.53 13.39
C ILE A 33 -26.28 41.29 12.98
N PRO A 34 -26.87 42.18 12.13
CA PRO A 34 -28.22 41.94 11.62
C PRO A 34 -28.20 40.75 10.64
N GLN A 35 -29.06 39.76 10.88
CA GLN A 35 -29.10 38.51 10.10
C GLN A 35 -29.36 38.72 8.61
N ASP A 36 -30.37 39.58 8.28
CA ASP A 36 -30.73 39.83 6.88
C ASP A 36 -29.58 40.50 6.11
N GLN A 37 -28.89 41.46 6.75
CA GLN A 37 -27.74 42.10 6.12
C GLN A 37 -26.57 41.19 5.94
N LEU A 38 -26.33 40.26 6.88
CA LEU A 38 -25.30 39.27 6.75
C LEU A 38 -25.59 38.32 5.57
N LEU A 39 -26.84 37.85 5.47
CA LEU A 39 -27.26 37.01 4.38
C LEU A 39 -27.11 37.69 3.02
N GLU A 40 -27.60 38.93 2.88
CA GLU A 40 -27.43 39.71 1.64
C GLU A 40 -25.95 39.86 1.24
N ILE A 41 -25.07 40.13 2.20
CA ILE A 41 -23.63 40.25 1.91
C ILE A 41 -23.02 38.93 1.51
N LEU A 42 -23.37 37.82 2.18
CA LEU A 42 -22.83 36.50 1.85
C LEU A 42 -23.38 36.00 0.52
N ASP A 43 -24.65 36.25 0.21
CA ASP A 43 -25.21 35.97 -1.13
C ASP A 43 -24.49 36.77 -2.22
N ALA A 44 -24.22 38.04 -1.99
CA ALA A 44 -23.44 38.84 -2.95
C ALA A 44 -22.02 38.30 -3.16
N PHE A 45 -21.35 37.82 -2.11
CA PHE A 45 -20.06 37.10 -2.28
C PHE A 45 -20.22 35.80 -3.08
N TRP A 46 -21.29 35.06 -2.84
CA TRP A 46 -21.58 33.84 -3.55
C TRP A 46 -21.87 34.09 -5.03
N GLU A 47 -22.77 35.01 -5.37
CA GLU A 47 -23.08 35.38 -6.73
C GLU A 47 -21.88 35.90 -7.51
N GLU A 48 -21.04 36.73 -6.86
CA GLU A 48 -19.79 37.18 -7.47
C GLU A 48 -18.83 36.02 -7.73
N ALA A 49 -18.77 35.03 -6.83
CA ALA A 49 -17.96 33.86 -7.00
C ALA A 49 -18.48 32.98 -8.17
N GLU A 50 -19.79 32.80 -8.30
CA GLU A 50 -20.42 32.14 -9.45
C GLU A 50 -20.12 32.89 -10.75
N ARG A 51 -20.26 34.23 -10.77
CA ARG A 51 -19.94 35.06 -11.92
C ARG A 51 -18.47 34.95 -12.36
N CYS A 52 -17.56 34.82 -11.43
CA CYS A 52 -16.14 34.58 -11.68
C CYS A 52 -15.82 33.08 -11.94
N GLU A 53 -16.81 32.22 -12.13
CA GLU A 53 -16.67 30.77 -12.37
C GLU A 53 -15.76 30.10 -11.31
N PHE A 54 -15.78 30.56 -10.07
CA PHE A 54 -14.92 30.10 -8.99
C PHE A 54 -13.44 30.06 -9.40
N SER A 55 -12.94 31.14 -9.98
CA SER A 55 -11.54 31.26 -10.32
C SER A 55 -10.66 31.01 -9.09
N ARG A 56 -9.39 30.62 -9.30
CA ARG A 56 -8.50 30.21 -8.19
C ARG A 56 -8.44 31.23 -7.06
N GLN A 57 -8.29 32.53 -7.37
CA GLN A 57 -8.22 33.58 -6.36
C GLN A 57 -9.53 33.70 -5.57
N VAL A 58 -10.66 33.62 -6.24
CA VAL A 58 -11.99 33.69 -5.62
C VAL A 58 -12.21 32.49 -4.72
N ALA A 59 -12.01 31.28 -5.26
CA ALA A 59 -12.27 30.04 -4.55
C ALA A 59 -11.36 29.81 -3.33
N MET A 60 -10.17 30.42 -3.29
CA MET A 60 -9.27 30.34 -2.14
C MET A 60 -9.65 31.31 -1.00
N HIS A 61 -10.42 32.36 -1.27
CA HIS A 61 -10.76 33.36 -0.26
C HIS A 61 -12.22 33.29 0.20
N LEU A 62 -13.08 32.64 -0.54
CA LEU A 62 -14.51 32.52 -0.24
C LEU A 62 -14.81 31.64 0.99
N PRO A 63 -14.24 30.42 1.17
CA PRO A 63 -14.57 29.57 2.31
C PRO A 63 -14.31 30.19 3.68
N PRO A 64 -13.20 30.94 3.92
CA PRO A 64 -12.98 31.64 5.20
C PRO A 64 -14.02 32.71 5.52
N VAL A 65 -14.66 33.25 4.49
CA VAL A 65 -15.75 34.24 4.67
C VAL A 65 -17.04 33.55 5.06
N LEU A 66 -17.47 32.54 4.27
CA LEU A 66 -18.71 31.83 4.48
C LEU A 66 -18.74 31.07 5.81
N PHE A 67 -17.65 30.36 6.11
CA PHE A 67 -17.52 29.56 7.33
C PHE A 67 -16.76 30.31 8.46
N HIS A 68 -16.90 31.61 8.51
CA HIS A 68 -16.36 32.43 9.61
C HIS A 68 -17.09 32.09 10.91
N PRO A 69 -16.41 32.06 12.09
CA PRO A 69 -17.05 31.77 13.37
C PRO A 69 -18.29 32.63 13.65
N SER A 70 -18.23 33.92 13.36
CA SER A 70 -19.39 34.83 13.54
C SER A 70 -20.56 34.46 12.62
N CYS A 71 -20.31 34.06 11.39
CA CYS A 71 -21.36 33.60 10.47
C CYS A 71 -22.01 32.31 10.97
N ILE A 72 -21.19 31.40 11.51
CA ILE A 72 -21.66 30.15 12.10
C ILE A 72 -22.57 30.38 13.29
N GLU A 73 -22.17 31.31 14.18
CA GLU A 73 -22.95 31.61 15.37
C GLU A 73 -24.28 32.29 15.04
N VAL A 74 -24.30 33.22 14.07
CA VAL A 74 -25.55 33.78 13.56
C VAL A 74 -26.44 32.72 12.95
N CYS A 75 -25.88 31.79 12.16
CA CYS A 75 -26.65 30.65 11.58
C CYS A 75 -27.29 29.79 12.67
N ILE A 76 -26.56 29.44 13.72
CA ILE A 76 -27.08 28.61 14.83
C ILE A 76 -28.17 29.36 15.57
N ASN A 77 -28.01 30.66 15.85
CA ASN A 77 -29.02 31.45 16.51
C ASN A 77 -30.32 31.54 15.71
N GLN A 78 -30.22 31.63 14.38
CA GLN A 78 -31.38 31.62 13.48
C GLN A 78 -32.10 30.26 13.53
N TYR A 79 -31.37 29.13 13.52
CA TYR A 79 -31.95 27.80 13.52
C TYR A 79 -32.84 27.51 14.73
N HIS A 80 -32.62 28.14 15.86
CA HIS A 80 -33.41 28.00 17.06
C HIS A 80 -34.69 28.88 17.10
N LEU A 81 -34.93 29.72 16.09
CA LEU A 81 -36.11 30.56 16.01
C LEU A 81 -37.24 29.83 15.28
N PRO A 82 -38.43 29.65 15.89
CA PRO A 82 -39.56 28.96 15.24
C PRO A 82 -40.19 29.87 14.16
N GLY A 83 -40.28 29.43 12.92
CA GLY A 83 -41.20 29.98 11.94
C GLY A 83 -40.66 30.59 10.66
N GLU A 84 -39.36 30.49 10.34
CA GLU A 84 -38.83 31.00 9.07
C GLU A 84 -38.75 29.91 7.99
N ASN A 85 -39.09 30.30 6.72
CA ASN A 85 -38.96 29.42 5.57
C ASN A 85 -37.50 29.02 5.34
N PHE A 86 -37.21 27.76 5.11
CA PHE A 86 -35.88 27.20 4.84
C PHE A 86 -35.25 27.82 3.57
N GLU A 87 -36.08 28.10 2.53
CA GLU A 87 -35.60 28.78 1.31
C GLU A 87 -35.32 30.26 1.62
N GLY A 88 -34.05 30.65 1.49
CA GLY A 88 -33.58 32.01 1.76
C GLY A 88 -32.95 32.18 3.15
N SER A 89 -32.68 31.13 3.87
CA SER A 89 -31.99 31.19 5.17
C SER A 89 -30.46 31.13 5.02
N LEU A 90 -29.73 31.58 6.02
CA LEU A 90 -28.27 31.46 6.09
C LEU A 90 -27.84 29.97 6.06
N GLU A 91 -28.61 29.08 6.69
CA GLU A 91 -28.39 27.64 6.64
C GLU A 91 -28.44 27.09 5.21
N ALA A 92 -29.43 27.49 4.40
CA ALA A 92 -29.56 27.07 3.01
C ALA A 92 -28.37 27.51 2.16
N LEU A 93 -27.92 28.77 2.32
CA LEU A 93 -26.76 29.29 1.64
C LEU A 93 -25.48 28.52 2.03
N LEU A 94 -25.22 28.32 3.31
CA LEU A 94 -24.01 27.64 3.79
C LEU A 94 -24.02 26.16 3.40
N SER A 95 -25.17 25.49 3.43
CA SER A 95 -25.34 24.10 2.99
C SER A 95 -25.06 23.96 1.48
N LYS A 96 -25.66 24.83 0.65
CA LYS A 96 -25.38 24.93 -0.79
C LYS A 96 -23.89 25.15 -1.05
N ALA A 97 -23.28 26.09 -0.32
CA ALA A 97 -21.88 26.45 -0.48
C ALA A 97 -20.96 25.28 -0.11
N LEU A 98 -21.20 24.59 1.01
CA LEU A 98 -20.43 23.45 1.46
C LEU A 98 -20.38 22.34 0.40
N LEU A 99 -21.52 21.90 -0.08
CA LEU A 99 -21.62 20.81 -1.05
C LEU A 99 -21.09 21.24 -2.43
N ARG A 100 -21.39 22.48 -2.85
CA ARG A 100 -20.92 22.98 -4.15
C ARG A 100 -19.40 23.15 -4.21
N LEU A 101 -18.79 23.73 -3.18
CA LEU A 101 -17.32 23.87 -3.09
C LEU A 101 -16.64 22.51 -3.04
N GLN A 102 -17.23 21.55 -2.34
CA GLN A 102 -16.74 20.17 -2.34
C GLN A 102 -16.79 19.54 -3.74
N GLN A 103 -17.88 19.69 -4.47
CA GLN A 103 -17.97 19.20 -5.85
C GLN A 103 -16.91 19.85 -6.77
N LEU A 104 -16.74 21.16 -6.65
CA LEU A 104 -15.74 21.91 -7.43
C LEU A 104 -14.31 21.46 -7.09
N SER A 105 -14.05 21.05 -5.85
CA SER A 105 -12.74 20.58 -5.42
C SER A 105 -12.27 19.33 -6.15
N LYS A 106 -13.17 18.50 -6.70
CA LYS A 106 -12.84 17.28 -7.49
C LYS A 106 -12.03 17.61 -8.75
N GLY A 107 -12.26 18.77 -9.34
CA GLY A 107 -11.49 19.24 -10.51
C GLY A 107 -10.49 20.36 -10.19
N ARG A 108 -10.54 20.91 -8.97
CA ARG A 108 -9.79 22.08 -8.53
C ARG A 108 -9.32 21.86 -7.09
N SER A 109 -8.35 20.97 -6.93
CA SER A 109 -7.89 20.48 -5.63
C SER A 109 -7.42 21.56 -4.65
N TYR A 110 -6.98 22.72 -5.15
CA TYR A 110 -6.61 23.87 -4.33
C TYR A 110 -7.77 24.43 -3.48
N ILE A 111 -9.03 24.18 -3.84
CA ILE A 111 -10.21 24.58 -3.05
C ILE A 111 -10.27 23.79 -1.75
N LEU A 112 -9.89 22.51 -1.82
CA LEU A 112 -10.12 21.57 -0.74
C LEU A 112 -9.37 21.93 0.54
N SER A 113 -8.12 22.40 0.45
CA SER A 113 -7.33 22.74 1.63
C SER A 113 -7.92 23.93 2.41
N VAL A 114 -8.42 24.92 1.68
CA VAL A 114 -9.06 26.09 2.30
C VAL A 114 -10.44 25.74 2.86
N LEU A 115 -11.21 24.95 2.11
CA LEU A 115 -12.52 24.48 2.56
C LEU A 115 -12.40 23.62 3.83
N ALA A 116 -11.51 22.62 3.82
CA ALA A 116 -11.30 21.73 4.96
C ALA A 116 -10.86 22.50 6.23
N THR A 117 -9.99 23.49 6.07
CA THR A 117 -9.56 24.32 7.19
C THR A 117 -10.68 25.21 7.72
N SER A 118 -11.49 25.79 6.82
CA SER A 118 -12.63 26.62 7.20
C SER A 118 -13.73 25.83 7.90
N VAL A 119 -14.04 24.64 7.37
CA VAL A 119 -14.98 23.67 7.99
C VAL A 119 -14.50 23.24 9.38
N ARG A 120 -13.22 22.89 9.51
CA ARG A 120 -12.63 22.53 10.81
C ARG A 120 -12.78 23.67 11.82
N ARG A 121 -12.48 24.90 11.40
CA ARG A 121 -12.64 26.10 12.23
C ARG A 121 -14.10 26.34 12.61
N ALA A 122 -15.05 26.16 11.68
CA ALA A 122 -16.47 26.33 11.92
C ALA A 122 -16.98 25.37 13.02
N ILE A 123 -16.64 24.09 12.93
CA ILE A 123 -17.06 23.09 13.93
C ILE A 123 -16.42 23.33 15.29
N PHE A 124 -15.16 23.78 15.33
CA PHE A 124 -14.48 24.09 16.58
C PHE A 124 -14.94 25.40 17.21
N SER A 125 -15.50 26.34 16.43
CA SER A 125 -16.10 27.54 16.98
C SER A 125 -17.44 27.26 17.68
N ASN A 126 -18.26 26.41 17.08
CA ASN A 126 -19.51 25.97 17.68
C ASN A 126 -19.93 24.60 17.11
N ALA A 127 -19.93 23.58 17.97
CA ALA A 127 -20.20 22.22 17.61
C ALA A 127 -21.61 21.97 17.03
N LEU A 128 -22.60 22.78 17.41
CA LEU A 128 -23.99 22.63 16.96
C LEU A 128 -24.13 22.73 15.44
N ILE A 129 -23.22 23.45 14.78
CA ILE A 129 -23.24 23.57 13.32
C ILE A 129 -23.14 22.22 12.61
N ALA A 130 -22.54 21.21 13.25
CA ALA A 130 -22.35 19.88 12.67
C ALA A 130 -23.68 19.13 12.48
N SER A 131 -24.73 19.48 13.24
CA SER A 131 -26.08 18.91 13.06
C SER A 131 -26.99 19.75 12.16
N ILE A 132 -26.60 21.00 11.89
CA ILE A 132 -27.37 21.93 11.06
C ILE A 132 -26.97 21.81 9.59
N LEU A 133 -25.68 21.88 9.29
CA LEU A 133 -25.16 21.75 7.93
C LEU A 133 -24.93 20.28 7.56
N PRO A 134 -24.90 19.91 6.26
CA PRO A 134 -24.77 18.53 5.80
C PRO A 134 -23.37 17.98 5.92
N PHE A 135 -22.76 18.03 7.12
CA PHE A 135 -21.40 17.56 7.37
C PHE A 135 -21.27 16.03 7.25
N GLU A 136 -22.33 15.28 7.56
CA GLU A 136 -22.33 13.85 7.33
C GLU A 136 -22.08 13.53 5.84
N GLU A 137 -22.79 14.19 4.93
CA GLU A 137 -22.62 14.02 3.49
C GLU A 137 -21.23 14.49 3.03
N PHE A 138 -20.79 15.62 3.58
CA PHE A 138 -19.47 16.18 3.29
C PHE A 138 -18.35 15.20 3.66
N ILE A 139 -18.36 14.61 4.85
CA ILE A 139 -17.36 13.67 5.31
C ILE A 139 -17.39 12.38 4.47
N LEU A 140 -18.59 11.84 4.24
CA LEU A 140 -18.77 10.63 3.44
C LEU A 140 -18.29 10.81 2.01
N GLU A 141 -18.66 11.90 1.37
CA GLU A 141 -18.22 12.20 0.01
C GLU A 141 -16.71 12.34 -0.08
N TYR A 142 -16.11 12.98 0.93
CA TYR A 142 -14.67 13.13 1.02
C TYR A 142 -13.95 11.77 1.19
N CYS A 143 -14.43 10.92 2.08
CA CYS A 143 -13.86 9.59 2.30
C CYS A 143 -14.07 8.67 1.09
N ASN A 144 -15.22 8.78 0.42
CA ASN A 144 -15.56 7.93 -0.71
C ASN A 144 -14.91 8.38 -2.03
N ASN A 145 -14.74 9.66 -2.23
CA ASN A 145 -14.22 10.25 -3.46
C ASN A 145 -13.12 11.29 -3.17
N PRO A 146 -12.01 10.89 -2.55
CA PRO A 146 -10.92 11.81 -2.28
C PRO A 146 -10.40 12.39 -3.59
N PRO A 147 -10.05 13.67 -3.64
CA PRO A 147 -9.48 14.29 -4.82
C PRO A 147 -8.17 13.59 -5.18
N ALA A 148 -8.03 13.20 -6.43
CA ALA A 148 -6.79 12.62 -6.93
C ALA A 148 -5.81 13.73 -7.32
N SER A 149 -4.56 13.65 -6.87
CA SER A 149 -3.49 14.49 -7.38
C SER A 149 -3.28 14.22 -8.86
N LYS A 150 -3.22 15.28 -9.68
CA LYS A 150 -2.88 15.11 -11.09
C LYS A 150 -1.40 14.72 -11.21
N PRO A 151 -1.04 13.76 -12.10
CA PRO A 151 0.35 13.33 -12.29
C PRO A 151 1.31 14.48 -12.60
N GLU A 152 0.84 15.50 -13.30
CA GLU A 152 1.61 16.71 -13.64
C GLU A 152 2.06 17.47 -12.39
N PHE A 153 1.18 17.58 -11.39
CA PHE A 153 1.52 18.21 -10.11
C PHE A 153 2.51 17.39 -9.29
N LEU A 154 2.46 16.08 -9.36
CA LEU A 154 3.42 15.20 -8.67
C LEU A 154 4.84 15.39 -9.20
N PHE A 155 4.99 15.58 -10.51
CA PHE A 155 6.27 15.88 -11.12
C PHE A 155 6.81 17.25 -10.69
N GLU A 156 5.97 18.28 -10.73
CA GLU A 156 6.33 19.62 -10.30
C GLU A 156 6.67 19.69 -8.80
N MET A 157 5.96 18.93 -7.98
CA MET A 157 6.26 18.80 -6.54
C MET A 157 7.62 18.16 -6.31
N ALA A 158 7.90 17.04 -6.98
CA ALA A 158 9.17 16.34 -6.86
C ALA A 158 10.34 17.22 -7.36
N ALA A 159 10.10 18.00 -8.41
CA ALA A 159 11.07 18.98 -8.91
C ALA A 159 11.27 20.14 -7.91
N ALA A 160 10.20 20.67 -7.33
CA ALA A 160 10.27 21.74 -6.33
C ALA A 160 10.96 21.29 -5.03
N GLU A 161 10.72 20.05 -4.58
CA GLU A 161 11.43 19.48 -3.43
C GLU A 161 12.93 19.32 -3.70
N LYS A 162 13.31 18.77 -4.86
CA LYS A 162 14.72 18.55 -5.22
C LYS A 162 15.45 19.85 -5.57
N LEU A 163 14.77 20.82 -6.15
CA LEU A 163 15.34 22.09 -6.60
C LEU A 163 15.10 23.24 -5.63
N GLY A 164 14.38 23.03 -4.55
CA GLY A 164 14.02 24.04 -3.57
C GLY A 164 15.22 24.76 -2.93
N HIS A 165 16.38 24.09 -2.87
CA HIS A 165 17.63 24.71 -2.43
C HIS A 165 18.27 25.64 -3.48
N LEU A 166 17.91 25.49 -4.75
CA LEU A 166 18.38 26.33 -5.86
C LEU A 166 17.45 27.52 -6.13
N ALA A 167 16.16 27.37 -5.87
CA ALA A 167 15.14 28.37 -6.12
C ALA A 167 14.68 29.04 -4.82
N LYS A 168 15.52 29.94 -4.28
CA LYS A 168 15.30 30.62 -2.97
C LYS A 168 13.99 31.42 -2.82
N HIS A 169 13.18 31.59 -3.85
CA HIS A 169 12.09 32.58 -3.84
C HIS A 169 10.69 32.11 -4.20
N LYS A 170 10.47 30.82 -4.49
CA LYS A 170 9.11 30.34 -4.79
C LYS A 170 8.91 28.96 -4.18
N SER A 171 8.44 28.93 -2.94
CA SER A 171 7.96 27.67 -2.37
C SER A 171 6.73 27.20 -3.14
N TYR A 172 6.51 25.90 -3.21
CA TYR A 172 5.29 25.31 -3.78
C TYR A 172 4.04 26.01 -3.20
N ALA A 173 4.01 26.24 -1.89
CA ALA A 173 2.90 26.87 -1.21
C ALA A 173 2.64 28.32 -1.67
N SER A 174 3.67 29.10 -2.07
CA SER A 174 3.49 30.47 -2.57
C SER A 174 2.94 30.51 -4.00
N TYR A 175 3.21 29.48 -4.79
CA TYR A 175 2.79 29.40 -6.20
C TYR A 175 1.46 28.66 -6.38
N TYR A 176 1.30 27.52 -5.73
CA TYR A 176 0.16 26.61 -5.90
C TYR A 176 -0.82 26.62 -4.72
N GLY A 177 -0.50 27.31 -3.62
CA GLY A 177 -1.26 27.25 -2.37
C GLY A 177 -0.84 26.07 -1.51
N GLN A 178 -1.63 25.80 -0.48
CA GLN A 178 -1.42 24.64 0.37
C GLN A 178 -1.66 23.35 -0.41
N ARG A 179 -0.84 22.34 -0.11
CA ARG A 179 -0.98 21.00 -0.72
C ARG A 179 -2.35 20.41 -0.39
N GLU A 180 -2.88 19.61 -1.27
CA GLU A 180 -4.12 18.83 -1.03
C GLU A 180 -4.01 18.01 0.25
N TRP A 181 -2.82 17.54 0.58
CA TRP A 181 -2.51 16.78 1.79
C TRP A 181 -2.80 17.55 3.08
N HIS A 182 -2.67 18.87 3.06
CA HIS A 182 -3.09 19.70 4.18
C HIS A 182 -4.60 19.59 4.44
N ALA A 183 -5.40 19.41 3.39
CA ALA A 183 -6.83 19.17 3.53
C ALA A 183 -7.11 17.82 4.19
N TYR A 184 -6.34 16.79 3.85
CA TYR A 184 -6.45 15.49 4.48
C TYR A 184 -6.09 15.55 5.95
N ALA A 185 -4.99 16.23 6.30
CA ALA A 185 -4.61 16.44 7.69
C ALA A 185 -5.70 17.20 8.46
N ALA A 186 -6.26 18.26 7.90
CA ALA A 186 -7.30 19.05 8.53
C ALA A 186 -8.57 18.26 8.81
N LEU A 187 -9.03 17.44 7.84
CA LEU A 187 -10.23 16.62 8.02
C LEU A 187 -10.00 15.50 9.01
N ILE A 188 -8.87 14.83 8.96
CA ILE A 188 -8.57 13.74 9.88
C ILE A 188 -8.39 14.24 11.30
N ASP A 189 -7.72 15.38 11.49
CA ASP A 189 -7.63 16.02 12.79
C ASP A 189 -9.01 16.43 13.30
N LEU A 190 -9.89 16.92 12.42
CA LEU A 190 -11.29 17.18 12.77
C LEU A 190 -12.00 15.91 13.25
N LEU A 191 -11.86 14.77 12.55
CA LEU A 191 -12.48 13.51 12.96
C LEU A 191 -12.01 13.08 14.35
N ARG A 192 -10.71 13.23 14.65
CA ARG A 192 -10.16 12.89 15.96
C ARG A 192 -10.63 13.81 17.08
N ARG A 193 -10.91 15.07 16.75
CA ARG A 193 -11.38 16.11 17.70
C ARG A 193 -12.89 16.31 17.60
N TRP A 194 -13.61 15.36 17.02
CA TRP A 194 -15.05 15.48 16.80
C TRP A 194 -15.79 15.79 18.12
N PRO A 195 -16.65 16.82 18.15
CA PRO A 195 -17.34 17.23 19.38
C PRO A 195 -18.19 16.13 19.98
N GLU A 196 -18.17 15.99 21.30
CA GLU A 196 -18.96 14.96 22.02
C GLU A 196 -20.46 15.18 21.88
N GLU A 197 -20.87 16.43 21.81
CA GLU A 197 -22.27 16.82 21.64
C GLU A 197 -22.85 16.36 20.30
N GLN A 198 -21.99 16.08 19.32
CA GLN A 198 -22.36 15.72 17.95
C GLN A 198 -22.01 14.26 17.59
N LEU A 199 -21.93 13.37 18.57
CA LEU A 199 -21.65 11.94 18.35
C LEU A 199 -22.67 11.25 17.43
N ALA A 200 -23.92 11.73 17.37
CA ALA A 200 -24.94 11.17 16.48
C ALA A 200 -24.52 11.27 15.01
N VAL A 201 -23.96 12.39 14.59
CA VAL A 201 -23.45 12.59 13.21
C VAL A 201 -22.29 11.66 12.93
N ALA A 202 -21.34 11.54 13.86
CA ALA A 202 -20.18 10.66 13.72
C ALA A 202 -20.60 9.18 13.64
N LYS A 203 -21.58 8.76 14.44
CA LYS A 203 -22.17 7.40 14.36
C LYS A 203 -22.85 7.15 13.02
N GLY A 204 -23.58 8.13 12.48
CA GLY A 204 -24.19 8.06 11.17
C GLY A 204 -23.15 7.85 10.06
N VAL A 205 -22.06 8.63 10.12
CA VAL A 205 -20.93 8.48 9.19
C VAL A 205 -20.30 7.09 9.30
N LEU A 206 -19.98 6.63 10.51
CA LEU A 206 -19.37 5.31 10.73
C LEU A 206 -20.24 4.18 10.18
N LEU A 207 -21.54 4.21 10.47
CA LEU A 207 -22.48 3.21 9.98
C LEU A 207 -22.52 3.16 8.44
N LYS A 208 -22.55 4.32 7.78
CA LYS A 208 -22.54 4.41 6.31
C LYS A 208 -21.19 4.03 5.70
N LEU A 209 -20.09 4.25 6.40
CA LEU A 209 -18.76 3.79 5.96
C LEU A 209 -18.60 2.27 6.09
N VAL A 210 -19.15 1.64 7.13
CA VAL A 210 -19.06 0.18 7.34
C VAL A 210 -19.93 -0.59 6.38
N LYS A 211 -21.10 -0.07 6.01
CA LYS A 211 -22.07 -0.77 5.16
C LYS A 211 -21.48 -1.33 3.85
N PRO A 212 -20.72 -0.60 3.03
CA PRO A 212 -20.11 -1.14 1.82
C PRO A 212 -19.14 -2.30 2.08
N TRP A 213 -18.46 -2.30 3.21
CA TRP A 213 -17.54 -3.37 3.60
C TRP A 213 -18.26 -4.63 4.03
N ARG A 214 -19.41 -4.48 4.71
CA ARG A 214 -20.29 -5.60 5.06
C ARG A 214 -20.88 -6.26 3.81
N ASP A 215 -21.32 -5.46 2.85
CA ASP A 215 -22.02 -5.94 1.65
C ASP A 215 -21.05 -6.39 0.55
N GLN A 216 -19.75 -6.18 0.72
CA GLN A 216 -18.73 -6.54 -0.27
C GLN A 216 -18.55 -8.06 -0.34
N LYS A 217 -19.06 -8.68 -1.42
CA LYS A 217 -18.95 -10.13 -1.64
C LYS A 217 -17.66 -10.55 -2.32
N ILE A 218 -17.04 -9.68 -3.10
CA ILE A 218 -15.82 -9.94 -3.88
C ILE A 218 -14.94 -8.68 -3.79
N PRO A 219 -13.62 -8.84 -3.52
CA PRO A 219 -12.69 -7.71 -3.56
C PRO A 219 -12.75 -7.04 -4.94
N VAL A 220 -13.18 -5.80 -4.98
CA VAL A 220 -13.22 -5.05 -6.23
C VAL A 220 -11.83 -4.51 -6.54
N PRO A 221 -11.30 -4.67 -7.79
CA PRO A 221 -10.06 -4.03 -8.17
C PRO A 221 -10.16 -2.52 -7.98
N ILE A 222 -9.30 -1.97 -7.13
CA ILE A 222 -9.39 -0.58 -6.71
C ILE A 222 -8.68 0.28 -7.74
N LYS A 223 -9.43 1.18 -8.35
CA LYS A 223 -8.86 2.18 -9.28
C LYS A 223 -7.98 3.22 -8.59
N SER A 224 -8.26 3.48 -7.31
CA SER A 224 -7.47 4.37 -6.48
C SER A 224 -7.24 3.73 -5.11
N PRO A 225 -5.99 3.39 -4.76
CA PRO A 225 -5.67 2.80 -3.46
C PRO A 225 -6.03 3.73 -2.29
N TRP A 226 -6.06 5.01 -2.51
CA TRP A 226 -6.36 6.01 -1.50
C TRP A 226 -7.82 6.06 -1.06
N LYS A 227 -8.74 5.90 -2.00
CA LYS A 227 -10.18 5.93 -1.70
C LYS A 227 -10.53 4.97 -0.56
N THR A 228 -10.10 3.73 -0.68
CA THR A 228 -10.45 2.69 0.28
C THR A 228 -9.63 2.81 1.57
N THR A 229 -8.38 3.24 1.47
CA THR A 229 -7.53 3.50 2.63
C THR A 229 -8.12 4.60 3.51
N LEU A 230 -8.56 5.70 2.91
CA LEU A 230 -9.14 6.82 3.66
C LEU A 230 -10.46 6.42 4.36
N GLN A 231 -11.29 5.61 3.73
CA GLN A 231 -12.49 5.05 4.37
C GLN A 231 -12.13 4.27 5.63
N LEU A 232 -11.15 3.37 5.53
CA LEU A 232 -10.72 2.55 6.66
C LEU A 232 -10.02 3.37 7.75
N GLN A 233 -9.28 4.41 7.38
CA GLN A 233 -8.67 5.32 8.35
C GLN A 233 -9.72 6.13 9.11
N ALA A 234 -10.75 6.62 8.42
CA ALA A 234 -11.88 7.29 9.07
C ALA A 234 -12.67 6.34 9.98
N MET A 235 -12.90 5.10 9.51
CA MET A 235 -13.53 4.05 10.32
C MET A 235 -12.70 3.73 11.57
N LEU A 236 -11.38 3.66 11.45
CA LEU A 236 -10.47 3.40 12.56
C LEU A 236 -10.59 4.49 13.65
N ILE A 237 -10.62 5.77 13.23
CA ILE A 237 -10.76 6.88 14.16
C ILE A 237 -12.14 6.86 14.84
N PHE A 238 -13.20 6.74 14.07
CA PHE A 238 -14.56 6.75 14.61
C PHE A 238 -14.89 5.52 15.47
N SER A 239 -14.34 4.35 15.14
CA SER A 239 -14.58 3.13 15.93
C SER A 239 -14.10 3.25 17.37
N ASP A 240 -13.17 4.15 17.63
CA ASP A 240 -12.59 4.32 18.95
C ASP A 240 -13.55 5.00 19.96
N PHE A 241 -14.50 5.79 19.48
CA PHE A 241 -15.40 6.53 20.35
C PHE A 241 -16.89 6.54 19.95
N CYS A 242 -17.23 6.00 18.77
CA CYS A 242 -18.61 6.00 18.28
C CYS A 242 -19.35 4.70 18.55
N ILE A 243 -18.64 3.60 18.82
CA ILE A 243 -19.26 2.28 19.03
C ILE A 243 -19.69 2.17 20.48
N SER A 244 -20.95 1.83 20.73
CA SER A 244 -21.46 1.48 22.05
C SER A 244 -21.42 -0.03 22.26
N GLU A 245 -21.54 -0.49 23.51
CA GLU A 245 -21.57 -1.90 23.84
C GLU A 245 -22.69 -2.65 23.11
N SER A 246 -23.84 -2.02 22.96
CA SER A 246 -25.00 -2.56 22.23
C SER A 246 -24.73 -2.73 20.74
N ASP A 247 -23.87 -1.90 20.15
CA ASP A 247 -23.59 -1.87 18.72
C ASP A 247 -22.35 -2.71 18.36
N ALA A 248 -21.52 -3.05 19.36
CA ALA A 248 -20.23 -3.71 19.16
C ALA A 248 -20.36 -5.02 18.39
N ASP A 249 -21.39 -5.81 18.65
CA ASP A 249 -21.64 -7.07 17.94
C ASP A 249 -21.89 -6.86 16.44
N TYR A 250 -22.68 -5.86 16.09
CA TYR A 250 -22.95 -5.50 14.70
C TYR A 250 -21.67 -5.12 13.96
N TYR A 251 -20.82 -4.29 14.58
CA TYR A 251 -19.57 -3.86 13.96
C TYR A 251 -18.56 -4.99 13.86
N LEU A 252 -18.40 -5.80 14.91
CA LEU A 252 -17.51 -6.96 14.90
C LEU A 252 -17.91 -7.97 13.82
N GLU A 253 -19.18 -8.32 13.70
CA GLU A 253 -19.67 -9.23 12.67
C GLU A 253 -19.45 -8.67 11.26
N SER A 254 -19.78 -7.39 11.05
CA SER A 254 -19.61 -6.73 9.77
C SER A 254 -18.14 -6.66 9.33
N LEU A 255 -17.25 -6.27 10.24
CA LEU A 255 -15.83 -6.10 9.96
C LEU A 255 -15.11 -7.46 9.84
N THR A 256 -15.49 -8.46 10.64
CA THR A 256 -14.94 -9.82 10.51
C THR A 256 -15.34 -10.45 9.18
N TYR A 257 -16.59 -10.23 8.76
CA TYR A 257 -17.04 -10.65 7.43
C TYR A 257 -16.24 -9.96 6.32
N ALA A 258 -16.05 -8.64 6.40
CA ALA A 258 -15.22 -7.89 5.46
C ALA A 258 -13.77 -8.42 5.44
N LEU A 259 -13.19 -8.69 6.61
CA LEU A 259 -11.84 -9.25 6.75
C LEU A 259 -11.72 -10.63 6.12
N SER A 260 -12.75 -11.49 6.22
CA SER A 260 -12.73 -12.83 5.63
C SER A 260 -12.68 -12.80 4.10
N ASN A 261 -13.27 -11.77 3.48
CA ASN A 261 -13.35 -11.60 2.04
C ASN A 261 -12.24 -10.71 1.45
N GLU A 262 -11.49 -9.98 2.29
CA GLU A 262 -10.47 -9.05 1.81
C GLU A 262 -9.19 -9.78 1.41
N SER A 263 -8.70 -9.55 0.21
CA SER A 263 -7.49 -10.17 -0.32
C SER A 263 -6.25 -9.25 -0.25
N TRP A 264 -6.44 -7.94 -0.16
CA TRP A 264 -5.34 -6.98 -0.14
C TRP A 264 -4.76 -6.84 1.28
N PRO A 265 -3.46 -7.14 1.48
CA PRO A 265 -2.83 -7.10 2.81
C PRO A 265 -2.97 -5.76 3.51
N ARG A 266 -2.88 -4.65 2.78
CA ARG A 266 -3.04 -3.28 3.28
C ARG A 266 -4.40 -3.07 3.98
N TYR A 267 -5.46 -3.47 3.31
CA TYR A 267 -6.82 -3.29 3.85
C TYR A 267 -7.13 -4.29 4.96
N ARG A 268 -6.63 -5.52 4.80
CA ARG A 268 -6.69 -6.50 5.90
C ARG A 268 -6.08 -5.96 7.16
N TYR A 269 -4.93 -5.30 7.03
CA TYR A 269 -4.21 -4.74 8.15
C TYR A 269 -5.00 -3.66 8.89
N LEU A 270 -5.63 -2.73 8.17
CA LEU A 270 -6.50 -1.72 8.76
C LEU A 270 -7.76 -2.33 9.38
N LEU A 271 -8.36 -3.33 8.76
CA LEU A 271 -9.50 -4.06 9.32
C LEU A 271 -9.11 -4.80 10.61
N GLU A 272 -7.96 -5.48 10.62
CA GLU A 272 -7.41 -6.13 11.81
C GLU A 272 -7.22 -5.10 12.95
N TRP A 273 -6.74 -3.91 12.62
CA TRP A 273 -6.52 -2.86 13.61
C TRP A 273 -7.84 -2.33 14.17
N ILE A 274 -8.82 -2.04 13.33
CA ILE A 274 -10.15 -1.60 13.77
C ILE A 274 -10.79 -2.67 14.69
N ILE A 275 -10.77 -3.93 14.28
CA ILE A 275 -11.32 -5.03 15.06
C ILE A 275 -10.59 -5.19 16.41
N ALA A 276 -9.25 -5.11 16.41
CA ALA A 276 -8.47 -5.18 17.65
C ALA A 276 -8.83 -4.04 18.62
N ARG A 277 -9.06 -2.83 18.11
CA ARG A 277 -9.48 -1.67 18.91
C ARG A 277 -10.87 -1.90 19.54
N ILE A 278 -11.81 -2.43 18.77
CA ILE A 278 -13.14 -2.77 19.32
C ILE A 278 -13.03 -3.84 20.42
N TYR A 279 -12.23 -4.88 20.19
CA TYR A 279 -11.98 -5.90 21.23
C TYR A 279 -11.24 -5.35 22.45
N SER A 280 -10.39 -4.34 22.31
CA SER A 280 -9.73 -3.73 23.47
C SER A 280 -10.70 -2.95 24.37
N GLN A 281 -11.77 -2.42 23.77
CA GLN A 281 -12.85 -1.75 24.50
C GLN A 281 -13.85 -2.74 25.12
N TYR A 282 -14.19 -3.82 24.40
CA TYR A 282 -15.20 -4.83 24.75
C TYR A 282 -14.53 -6.19 24.89
N GLN A 283 -13.75 -6.34 25.97
CA GLN A 283 -12.87 -7.50 26.19
C GLN A 283 -13.61 -8.82 26.34
N GLU A 284 -14.85 -8.81 26.84
CA GLU A 284 -15.73 -9.98 26.98
C GLU A 284 -16.10 -10.63 25.64
N LYS A 285 -16.03 -9.87 24.54
CA LYS A 285 -16.38 -10.36 23.19
C LYS A 285 -15.20 -11.06 22.47
N THR A 286 -14.02 -11.05 23.06
CA THR A 286 -12.79 -11.63 22.44
C THR A 286 -12.83 -13.16 22.33
N CYS A 287 -13.71 -13.84 23.09
CA CYS A 287 -13.91 -15.30 22.96
C CYS A 287 -14.27 -15.71 21.53
N ARG A 288 -14.90 -14.85 20.74
CA ARG A 288 -15.22 -15.09 19.33
C ARG A 288 -14.00 -15.43 18.49
N ILE A 289 -12.82 -14.87 18.80
CA ILE A 289 -11.57 -15.20 18.10
C ILE A 289 -11.24 -16.68 18.29
N LEU A 290 -11.39 -17.21 19.50
CA LEU A 290 -11.12 -18.62 19.78
C LEU A 290 -12.16 -19.54 19.14
N ASP A 291 -13.42 -19.12 19.13
CA ASP A 291 -14.50 -19.87 18.47
C ASP A 291 -14.28 -19.95 16.96
N ASP A 292 -13.83 -18.86 16.33
CA ASP A 292 -13.49 -18.85 14.90
C ASP A 292 -12.23 -19.68 14.61
N LEU A 293 -11.20 -19.59 15.45
CA LEU A 293 -10.01 -20.45 15.31
C LEU A 293 -10.34 -21.96 15.47
N SER A 294 -11.34 -22.29 16.25
CA SER A 294 -11.83 -23.67 16.40
C SER A 294 -12.50 -24.19 15.12
N ARG A 295 -13.00 -23.27 14.28
CA ARG A 295 -13.62 -23.56 12.96
C ARG A 295 -12.71 -23.20 11.79
N ALA A 296 -11.39 -23.28 11.98
CA ALA A 296 -10.40 -22.85 11.01
C ALA A 296 -10.50 -23.56 9.64
N ASP A 297 -11.05 -24.78 9.60
CA ASP A 297 -11.32 -25.53 8.37
C ASP A 297 -12.29 -24.82 7.41
N GLN A 298 -13.15 -23.94 7.93
CA GLN A 298 -14.13 -23.17 7.15
C GLN A 298 -13.56 -21.89 6.55
N PHE A 299 -12.34 -21.48 6.93
CA PHE A 299 -11.78 -20.18 6.56
C PHE A 299 -10.58 -20.29 5.61
N SER A 300 -10.35 -19.21 4.87
CA SER A 300 -9.16 -19.08 4.04
C SER A 300 -7.88 -18.97 4.91
N PRO A 301 -6.73 -19.44 4.41
CA PRO A 301 -5.46 -19.32 5.15
C PRO A 301 -5.11 -17.89 5.56
N ALA A 302 -5.48 -16.90 4.74
CA ALA A 302 -5.27 -15.49 5.06
C ALA A 302 -6.15 -15.03 6.22
N HIS A 303 -7.40 -15.51 6.30
CA HIS A 303 -8.29 -15.17 7.40
C HIS A 303 -7.84 -15.79 8.72
N ILE A 304 -7.40 -17.06 8.69
CA ILE A 304 -6.81 -17.72 9.88
C ILE A 304 -5.59 -16.96 10.39
N ALA A 305 -4.71 -16.54 9.47
CA ALA A 305 -3.55 -15.72 9.83
C ALA A 305 -3.97 -14.40 10.49
N SER A 306 -5.03 -13.76 10.03
CA SER A 306 -5.58 -12.54 10.66
C SER A 306 -6.19 -12.83 12.04
N LEU A 307 -6.90 -13.95 12.21
CA LEU A 307 -7.41 -14.34 13.54
C LEU A 307 -6.28 -14.59 14.54
N ILE A 308 -5.18 -15.20 14.12
CA ILE A 308 -3.98 -15.37 14.95
C ILE A 308 -3.42 -14.00 15.36
N LYS A 309 -3.31 -13.06 14.42
CA LYS A 309 -2.86 -11.68 14.70
C LYS A 309 -3.79 -10.96 15.68
N LEU A 310 -5.10 -11.08 15.48
CA LEU A 310 -6.08 -10.50 16.40
C LEU A 310 -5.92 -11.09 17.80
N GLY A 311 -5.78 -12.42 17.90
CA GLY A 311 -5.50 -13.08 19.18
C GLY A 311 -4.26 -12.54 19.86
N LEU A 312 -3.17 -12.34 19.10
CA LEU A 312 -1.94 -11.74 19.62
C LEU A 312 -2.13 -10.30 20.10
N LEU A 313 -2.85 -9.47 19.32
CA LEU A 313 -3.08 -8.05 19.65
C LEU A 313 -3.94 -7.88 20.91
N VAL A 314 -4.91 -8.75 21.13
CA VAL A 314 -5.82 -8.66 22.28
C VAL A 314 -5.30 -9.37 23.54
N ALA A 315 -4.36 -10.30 23.39
CA ALA A 315 -3.83 -11.08 24.53
C ALA A 315 -3.32 -10.22 25.71
N PRO A 316 -2.70 -9.04 25.50
CA PRO A 316 -2.30 -8.16 26.60
C PRO A 316 -3.44 -7.70 27.50
N PHE A 317 -4.68 -7.74 27.05
CA PHE A 317 -5.88 -7.34 27.82
C PHE A 317 -6.64 -8.55 28.36
N GLN A 318 -6.19 -9.77 28.06
CA GLN A 318 -6.90 -10.99 28.37
C GLN A 318 -6.29 -11.76 29.55
N SER A 319 -7.06 -12.77 30.00
CA SER A 319 -6.67 -13.65 31.09
C SER A 319 -5.69 -14.75 30.65
N GLU A 320 -5.02 -15.39 31.63
CA GLU A 320 -4.23 -16.60 31.41
C GLU A 320 -5.02 -17.69 30.65
N SER A 321 -6.31 -17.86 30.98
CA SER A 321 -7.18 -18.87 30.37
C SER A 321 -7.39 -18.63 28.87
N PHE A 322 -7.57 -17.36 28.45
CA PHE A 322 -7.67 -17.00 27.04
C PHE A 322 -6.37 -17.30 26.30
N THR A 323 -5.26 -16.82 26.84
CA THR A 323 -3.94 -16.99 26.23
C THR A 323 -3.53 -18.46 26.17
N PHE A 324 -3.85 -19.26 27.19
CA PHE A 324 -3.63 -20.70 27.17
C PHE A 324 -4.39 -21.39 26.01
N LYS A 325 -5.70 -21.09 25.84
CA LYS A 325 -6.49 -21.62 24.73
C LYS A 325 -5.97 -21.18 23.38
N LEU A 326 -5.54 -19.91 23.26
CA LEU A 326 -4.93 -19.40 22.03
C LEU A 326 -3.64 -20.17 21.70
N LEU A 327 -2.76 -20.39 22.69
CA LEU A 327 -1.53 -21.15 22.50
C LEU A 327 -1.81 -22.59 22.06
N LEU A 328 -2.87 -23.25 22.56
CA LEU A 328 -3.27 -24.58 22.10
C LEU A 328 -3.58 -24.60 20.59
N HIS A 329 -4.32 -23.60 20.11
CA HIS A 329 -4.55 -23.47 18.65
C HIS A 329 -3.23 -23.24 17.88
N LEU A 330 -2.33 -22.40 18.42
CA LEU A 330 -1.05 -22.13 17.78
C LEU A 330 -0.12 -23.35 17.71
N VAL A 331 -0.20 -24.29 18.66
CA VAL A 331 0.52 -25.57 18.57
C VAL A 331 0.15 -26.31 17.29
N CYS A 332 -1.15 -26.43 17.02
CA CYS A 332 -1.63 -27.09 15.79
C CYS A 332 -1.22 -26.31 14.52
N PHE A 333 -1.30 -24.99 14.57
CA PHE A 333 -0.99 -24.14 13.42
C PHE A 333 0.50 -23.99 13.15
N SER A 334 1.37 -24.20 14.14
CA SER A 334 2.83 -24.15 14.00
C SER A 334 3.38 -25.22 13.04
N ALA A 335 2.66 -26.34 12.88
CA ALA A 335 2.96 -27.42 11.95
C ALA A 335 2.13 -27.35 10.66
N SER A 336 1.32 -26.29 10.44
CA SER A 336 0.45 -26.19 9.28
C SER A 336 1.22 -26.27 7.95
N PRO A 337 0.73 -27.02 6.94
CA PRO A 337 1.32 -27.02 5.60
C PRO A 337 1.17 -25.66 4.90
N LYS A 338 0.20 -24.84 5.32
CA LYS A 338 -0.04 -23.50 4.77
C LYS A 338 0.97 -22.52 5.37
N VAL A 339 1.84 -21.98 4.53
CA VAL A 339 2.97 -21.12 4.93
C VAL A 339 2.51 -19.90 5.74
N HIS A 340 1.43 -19.23 5.33
CA HIS A 340 0.91 -18.06 6.02
C HIS A 340 0.50 -18.37 7.46
N ILE A 341 -0.26 -19.45 7.66
CA ILE A 341 -0.72 -19.88 8.99
C ILE A 341 0.47 -20.26 9.87
N ARG A 342 1.37 -21.10 9.35
CA ARG A 342 2.56 -21.54 10.08
C ARG A 342 3.46 -20.39 10.47
N HIS A 343 3.63 -19.40 9.57
CA HIS A 343 4.46 -18.23 9.83
C HIS A 343 3.87 -17.37 10.96
N GLU A 344 2.57 -17.09 10.91
CA GLU A 344 1.92 -16.30 11.96
C GLU A 344 1.90 -17.03 13.31
N ALA A 345 1.64 -18.34 13.32
CA ALA A 345 1.66 -19.13 14.52
C ALA A 345 3.06 -19.16 15.17
N ASN A 346 4.10 -19.42 14.38
CA ASN A 346 5.47 -19.45 14.87
C ASN A 346 5.96 -18.08 15.33
N PHE A 347 5.41 -16.99 14.79
CA PHE A 347 5.68 -15.65 15.27
C PHE A 347 4.95 -15.36 16.58
N ALA A 348 3.65 -15.61 16.63
CA ALA A 348 2.82 -15.25 17.76
C ALA A 348 3.14 -16.06 19.02
N PHE A 349 3.52 -17.33 18.86
CA PHE A 349 3.74 -18.25 19.98
C PHE A 349 4.81 -17.75 20.99
N PRO A 350 6.05 -17.42 20.57
CA PRO A 350 7.06 -16.91 21.51
C PRO A 350 6.67 -15.58 22.16
N VAL A 351 5.99 -14.68 21.43
CA VAL A 351 5.56 -13.38 21.97
C VAL A 351 4.51 -13.58 23.07
N LEU A 352 3.56 -14.50 22.88
CA LEU A 352 2.58 -14.84 23.90
C LEU A 352 3.19 -15.57 25.09
N PHE A 353 4.22 -16.37 24.84
CA PHE A 353 4.96 -17.04 25.91
C PHE A 353 5.73 -16.02 26.76
N ASP A 354 6.39 -15.02 26.15
CA ASP A 354 7.05 -13.92 26.86
C ASP A 354 6.07 -13.09 27.69
N LEU A 355 4.86 -12.85 27.13
CA LEU A 355 3.78 -12.21 27.88
C LEU A 355 3.38 -13.03 29.12
N ALA A 356 3.31 -14.35 28.97
CA ALA A 356 2.98 -15.26 30.07
C ALA A 356 4.08 -15.26 31.15
N GLU A 357 5.36 -15.22 30.77
CA GLU A 357 6.48 -15.07 31.69
C GLU A 357 6.43 -13.74 32.44
N ALA A 358 6.22 -12.63 31.72
CA ALA A 358 6.11 -11.29 32.29
C ALA A 358 4.94 -11.16 33.29
N ARG A 359 3.89 -11.95 33.13
CA ARG A 359 2.71 -11.98 34.00
C ARG A 359 2.70 -13.11 35.01
N ALA A 360 3.77 -13.90 35.07
CA ALA A 360 3.91 -15.06 35.96
C ALA A 360 2.73 -16.08 35.82
N TRP A 361 2.26 -16.33 34.62
CA TRP A 361 1.20 -17.29 34.35
C TRP A 361 1.71 -18.72 34.35
N SER A 362 1.61 -19.37 35.51
CA SER A 362 2.23 -20.67 35.76
C SER A 362 1.68 -21.81 34.91
N LYS A 363 0.40 -21.78 34.54
CA LYS A 363 -0.19 -22.81 33.69
C LYS A 363 0.41 -22.85 32.28
N ILE A 364 0.92 -21.72 31.80
CA ILE A 364 1.55 -21.59 30.48
C ILE A 364 3.05 -21.85 30.60
N THR A 365 3.72 -21.18 31.54
CA THR A 365 5.19 -21.21 31.66
C THR A 365 5.75 -22.53 32.16
N HIS A 366 4.95 -23.35 32.87
CA HIS A 366 5.35 -24.66 33.34
C HIS A 366 4.81 -25.81 32.47
N ASP A 367 4.05 -25.54 31.42
CA ASP A 367 3.61 -26.56 30.50
C ASP A 367 4.78 -27.05 29.63
N ALA A 368 5.11 -28.34 29.77
CA ALA A 368 6.28 -28.93 29.11
C ALA A 368 6.23 -28.85 27.57
N ALA A 369 5.01 -28.95 26.97
CA ALA A 369 4.82 -28.87 25.55
C ALA A 369 5.05 -27.44 25.04
N PHE A 370 4.53 -26.43 25.77
CA PHE A 370 4.71 -25.03 25.40
C PHE A 370 6.18 -24.60 25.55
N VAL A 371 6.85 -25.01 26.64
CA VAL A 371 8.29 -24.76 26.84
C VAL A 371 9.12 -25.38 25.72
N ALA A 372 8.86 -26.64 25.37
CA ALA A 372 9.58 -27.33 24.30
C ALA A 372 9.35 -26.65 22.92
N LEU A 373 8.10 -26.29 22.60
CA LEU A 373 7.76 -25.64 21.34
C LEU A 373 8.35 -24.23 21.26
N ASN A 374 8.29 -23.45 22.35
CA ASN A 374 8.92 -22.12 22.42
C ASN A 374 10.42 -22.20 22.14
N LYS A 375 11.12 -23.13 22.82
CA LYS A 375 12.55 -23.38 22.59
C LYS A 375 12.84 -23.76 21.14
N PHE A 376 12.04 -24.66 20.58
CA PHE A 376 12.19 -25.12 19.19
C PHE A 376 12.01 -23.96 18.20
N ILE A 377 10.93 -23.19 18.33
CA ILE A 377 10.67 -22.06 17.43
C ILE A 377 11.81 -21.03 17.48
N ARG A 378 12.30 -20.71 18.69
CA ARG A 378 13.40 -19.75 18.87
C ARG A 378 14.72 -20.22 18.26
N GLN A 379 14.91 -21.51 18.08
CA GLN A 379 16.10 -22.08 17.42
C GLN A 379 16.02 -22.04 15.89
N LEU A 380 14.84 -21.78 15.32
CA LEU A 380 14.69 -21.68 13.87
C LEU A 380 15.45 -20.45 13.34
N ALA A 381 16.28 -20.66 12.31
CA ALA A 381 17.03 -19.58 11.67
C ALA A 381 16.13 -18.43 11.20
N LYS A 382 14.89 -18.73 10.78
CA LYS A 382 13.90 -17.75 10.35
C LYS A 382 13.37 -16.88 11.51
N TYR A 383 13.48 -17.32 12.76
CA TYR A 383 13.06 -16.54 13.91
C TYR A 383 14.08 -15.46 14.25
N HIS A 384 15.35 -15.72 14.03
CA HIS A 384 16.44 -14.76 14.30
C HIS A 384 16.71 -13.80 13.14
N ALA A 385 16.05 -13.97 11.99
CA ALA A 385 16.23 -13.08 10.87
C ALA A 385 15.58 -11.72 11.16
N GLU A 386 16.39 -10.76 11.50
CA GLU A 386 16.01 -9.34 11.54
C GLU A 386 15.96 -8.72 10.13
N PRO A 387 15.29 -7.59 10.05
CA PRO A 387 14.19 -7.17 10.89
C PRO A 387 12.99 -7.98 10.48
N TRP A 388 12.21 -8.33 11.43
CA TRP A 388 10.84 -8.66 11.15
C TRP A 388 10.39 -7.67 10.09
N THR A 389 10.49 -8.14 8.87
CA THR A 389 10.15 -7.28 7.75
C THR A 389 8.79 -6.70 8.04
N ILE A 390 8.51 -5.56 7.52
CA ILE A 390 7.24 -4.87 7.56
C ILE A 390 6.02 -5.84 7.49
N ARG A 391 6.15 -7.01 6.84
CA ARG A 391 5.13 -8.08 6.84
C ARG A 391 4.80 -8.64 8.22
N THR A 392 5.70 -8.50 9.15
CA THR A 392 5.54 -8.93 10.53
C THR A 392 5.39 -7.76 11.49
N LEU A 393 5.29 -6.52 10.97
CA LEU A 393 5.03 -5.37 11.79
C LEU A 393 3.77 -5.64 12.63
N ARG A 394 3.94 -5.60 13.93
CA ARG A 394 2.85 -5.71 14.88
C ARG A 394 2.64 -4.35 15.47
N LEU A 395 1.51 -3.75 15.14
CA LEU A 395 1.07 -2.58 15.86
C LEU A 395 0.44 -3.03 17.17
N ASP A 396 0.90 -2.42 18.25
CA ASP A 396 0.14 -2.44 19.48
C ASP A 396 -1.15 -1.65 19.24
N ALA A 397 -2.30 -2.29 19.41
CA ALA A 397 -3.60 -1.70 19.12
C ALA A 397 -3.90 -0.45 19.96
N ILE A 398 -3.15 -0.23 21.03
CA ILE A 398 -3.28 0.91 21.93
C ILE A 398 -2.13 1.89 21.75
N ARG A 399 -0.88 1.44 21.95
CA ARG A 399 0.29 2.33 21.99
C ARG A 399 0.65 2.96 20.67
N ASP A 400 0.40 2.23 19.57
CA ASP A 400 0.74 2.71 18.22
C ASP A 400 -0.39 3.50 17.56
N PHE A 401 -1.51 3.71 18.27
CA PHE A 401 -2.63 4.46 17.72
C PHE A 401 -2.37 5.97 17.81
N CYS A 402 -1.74 6.52 16.79
CA CYS A 402 -1.56 7.95 16.63
C CYS A 402 -1.75 8.37 15.18
N LEU A 403 -2.06 9.64 14.97
CA LEU A 403 -2.30 10.18 13.61
C LEU A 403 -1.11 9.93 12.68
N VAL A 404 0.11 10.05 13.21
CA VAL A 404 1.34 9.83 12.43
C VAL A 404 1.41 8.38 11.95
N ASN A 405 1.18 7.40 12.81
CA ASN A 405 1.18 5.99 12.41
C ASN A 405 0.06 5.67 11.42
N ILE A 406 -1.11 6.29 11.57
CA ILE A 406 -2.23 6.11 10.65
C ILE A 406 -1.90 6.69 9.27
N PHE A 407 -1.23 7.83 9.18
CA PHE A 407 -1.05 8.57 7.93
C PHE A 407 0.32 8.40 7.30
N GLN A 408 1.40 8.33 8.06
CA GLN A 408 2.70 7.97 7.50
C GLN A 408 2.80 6.50 7.14
N GLY A 409 1.85 5.68 7.65
CA GLY A 409 1.57 4.37 7.16
C GLY A 409 2.78 3.50 6.91
N ARG A 410 3.80 3.52 7.77
CA ARG A 410 4.91 2.55 7.67
C ARG A 410 4.38 1.13 7.57
N TYR A 411 3.24 0.87 8.19
CA TYR A 411 2.51 -0.39 8.09
C TYR A 411 1.85 -0.60 6.71
N LEU A 412 1.66 0.46 5.90
CA LEU A 412 1.11 0.39 4.55
C LEU A 412 2.19 0.21 3.48
N THR A 413 3.45 0.49 3.80
CA THR A 413 4.57 0.54 2.85
C THR A 413 5.14 -0.81 2.48
N ILE A 414 4.59 -1.90 3.05
CA ILE A 414 5.07 -3.26 2.78
C ILE A 414 5.06 -3.62 1.31
N GLU A 415 4.12 -3.07 0.55
CA GLU A 415 3.87 -3.48 -0.82
C GLU A 415 4.02 -2.37 -1.83
N SER A 416 4.07 -1.13 -1.38
CA SER A 416 4.17 0.01 -2.25
C SER A 416 4.86 1.16 -1.51
N PRO A 417 5.97 1.68 -2.03
CA PRO A 417 6.59 2.89 -1.51
C PRO A 417 5.81 4.14 -1.92
N GLU A 418 4.50 4.01 -2.16
CA GLU A 418 3.65 5.17 -2.43
C GLU A 418 3.73 6.10 -1.23
N LYS A 419 4.26 7.28 -1.49
CA LYS A 419 4.30 8.37 -0.52
C LYS A 419 2.89 8.70 -0.10
N GLU A 420 2.72 8.85 1.18
CA GLU A 420 1.45 9.00 1.81
C GLU A 420 0.80 10.34 1.58
N LEU A 421 -0.50 10.40 1.89
CA LEU A 421 -1.34 11.56 1.66
C LEU A 421 -1.04 12.73 2.55
N ALA A 422 -0.68 12.50 3.82
CA ALA A 422 -0.39 13.53 4.78
C ALA A 422 0.87 13.20 5.56
N ALA A 423 1.77 14.18 5.66
CA ALA A 423 2.97 14.09 6.47
C ALA A 423 2.72 14.74 7.85
N TYR A 424 3.55 14.39 8.83
CA TYR A 424 3.51 15.00 10.16
C TYR A 424 3.55 16.53 10.08
N GLY A 425 4.35 17.09 9.16
CA GLY A 425 4.41 18.54 8.93
C GLY A 425 3.09 19.20 8.53
N ASP A 426 2.19 18.46 7.88
CA ASP A 426 0.87 18.96 7.51
C ASP A 426 -0.02 19.13 8.75
N PHE A 427 0.06 18.23 9.74
CA PHE A 427 -0.64 18.35 11.02
C PHE A 427 -0.06 19.49 11.86
N VAL A 428 1.27 19.61 11.92
CA VAL A 428 1.94 20.73 12.60
C VAL A 428 1.55 22.08 12.01
N ALA A 429 1.35 22.17 10.71
CA ALA A 429 0.92 23.39 10.04
C ALA A 429 -0.52 23.84 10.39
N LEU A 430 -1.33 22.97 11.01
CA LEU A 430 -2.66 23.34 11.51
C LEU A 430 -2.57 24.14 12.83
N GLU A 431 -1.59 23.84 13.67
CA GLU A 431 -1.45 24.35 15.03
C GLU A 431 -1.47 25.88 15.18
N PRO A 432 -0.78 26.70 14.35
CA PRO A 432 -0.87 28.16 14.46
C PRO A 432 -2.28 28.71 14.24
N ARG A 433 -3.12 27.97 13.53
CA ARG A 433 -4.52 28.35 13.26
C ARG A 433 -5.45 27.93 14.39
N ASP A 434 -5.06 26.92 15.17
CA ASP A 434 -5.80 26.44 16.32
C ASP A 434 -5.74 27.42 17.51
N HIS A 435 -4.69 28.27 17.54
CA HIS A 435 -4.47 29.29 18.55
C HIS A 435 -4.92 30.67 18.08
N ALA A 436 -5.69 30.77 16.99
CA ALA A 436 -6.27 32.05 16.57
C ALA A 436 -7.21 32.59 17.66
N GLU A 437 -7.18 33.92 17.88
CA GLU A 437 -8.03 34.56 18.87
C GLU A 437 -9.51 34.21 18.67
N GLY A 438 -10.17 33.79 19.74
CA GLY A 438 -11.59 33.40 19.74
C GLY A 438 -11.88 31.98 19.30
N LEU A 439 -10.86 31.14 19.03
CA LEU A 439 -11.03 29.73 18.70
C LEU A 439 -10.53 28.87 19.86
N CYS A 440 -11.46 28.19 20.54
CA CYS A 440 -11.13 27.17 21.52
C CYS A 440 -11.09 25.81 20.82
N CYS A 441 -9.92 25.42 20.29
CA CYS A 441 -9.76 24.12 19.65
C CYS A 441 -9.84 23.01 20.72
N PRO A 442 -10.78 22.06 20.62
CA PRO A 442 -10.83 20.95 21.56
C PRO A 442 -9.51 20.18 21.55
N PRO A 443 -9.01 19.72 22.71
CA PRO A 443 -7.86 18.84 22.73
C PRO A 443 -8.18 17.58 21.90
N PRO A 444 -7.17 16.97 21.24
CA PRO A 444 -7.40 15.68 20.62
C PRO A 444 -7.86 14.70 21.69
N ARG A 445 -8.85 13.86 21.37
CA ARG A 445 -9.28 12.82 22.28
C ARG A 445 -8.08 11.99 22.66
N VAL A 446 -7.86 11.82 23.95
CA VAL A 446 -6.90 10.86 24.46
C VAL A 446 -7.51 9.48 24.19
N LEU A 447 -6.99 8.82 23.16
CA LEU A 447 -7.42 7.49 22.80
C LEU A 447 -6.84 6.50 23.82
N LEU A 448 -7.54 5.41 24.05
CA LEU A 448 -7.17 4.40 25.06
C LEU A 448 -5.69 4.01 24.90
N GLY A 449 -4.85 4.31 25.90
CA GLY A 449 -3.42 3.99 25.91
C GLY A 449 -2.47 5.05 25.31
N GLU A 450 -2.96 6.15 24.77
CA GLU A 450 -2.10 7.29 24.46
C GLU A 450 -1.73 8.04 25.75
N GLU A 451 -0.44 8.10 26.06
CA GLU A 451 0.03 9.10 27.00
C GLU A 451 -0.08 10.47 26.27
N PRO A 452 -0.70 11.49 26.89
CA PRO A 452 -0.69 12.83 26.32
C PRO A 452 0.76 13.28 26.19
N LEU A 453 1.21 13.51 24.95
CA LEU A 453 2.52 14.06 24.70
C LEU A 453 2.61 15.42 25.42
N PRO A 454 3.57 15.64 26.32
CA PRO A 454 3.73 16.91 26.99
C PRO A 454 3.92 18.00 25.92
N ILE A 455 3.22 19.10 26.03
CA ILE A 455 3.23 20.21 25.07
C ILE A 455 4.65 20.72 24.78
N HIS A 456 5.57 20.54 25.72
CA HIS A 456 6.98 20.92 25.56
C HIS A 456 7.78 20.04 24.59
N ASP A 457 7.33 18.82 24.30
CA ASP A 457 8.05 17.91 23.39
C ASP A 457 7.73 18.20 21.90
N VAL A 458 6.64 18.89 21.60
CA VAL A 458 6.29 19.25 20.23
C VAL A 458 7.34 20.19 19.61
N ALA A 459 7.92 21.11 20.40
CA ALA A 459 8.99 21.99 19.95
C ALA A 459 10.32 21.25 19.71
N ALA A 460 10.63 20.29 20.60
CA ALA A 460 11.81 19.42 20.46
C ALA A 460 11.65 18.42 19.27
N LEU A 461 10.43 17.96 19.02
CA LEU A 461 10.08 17.12 17.89
C LEU A 461 10.18 17.88 16.57
N ARG A 462 9.80 19.17 16.53
CA ARG A 462 10.01 20.06 15.38
C ARG A 462 11.49 20.14 14.99
N GLN A 463 12.37 20.41 15.94
CA GLN A 463 13.82 20.51 15.68
C GLN A 463 14.42 19.16 15.20
N LYS A 464 13.91 18.02 15.69
CA LYS A 464 14.36 16.69 15.26
C LYS A 464 13.77 16.26 13.92
N SER A 465 12.55 16.68 13.59
CA SER A 465 11.92 16.42 12.28
C SER A 465 12.61 17.17 11.15
N ASP A 466 13.06 18.39 11.40
CA ASP A 466 13.79 19.19 10.43
C ASP A 466 15.22 18.71 10.21
N SER A 467 15.80 18.01 11.20
CA SER A 467 17.16 17.45 11.13
C SER A 467 17.22 15.99 10.69
N ASN A 468 16.10 15.26 10.77
CA ASN A 468 16.03 13.85 10.37
C ASN A 468 14.64 13.50 9.80
N PRO A 469 14.49 13.41 8.48
CA PRO A 469 13.21 13.11 7.83
C PRO A 469 12.63 11.73 8.18
N ASP A 470 13.42 10.85 8.81
CA ASP A 470 12.99 9.51 9.26
C ASP A 470 12.53 9.46 10.73
N PHE A 471 12.52 10.60 11.43
CA PHE A 471 12.11 10.64 12.82
C PHE A 471 10.60 10.58 12.96
N ILE A 472 10.10 9.56 13.66
CA ILE A 472 8.69 9.36 13.99
C ILE A 472 8.52 9.47 15.50
N PRO A 473 7.74 10.45 16.00
CA PRO A 473 7.38 10.51 17.41
C PRO A 473 6.53 9.29 17.79
N GLY A 474 6.90 8.63 18.86
CA GLY A 474 6.18 7.45 19.39
C GLY A 474 6.86 6.09 19.14
N LEU A 475 7.86 6.02 18.25
CA LEU A 475 8.71 4.84 18.06
C LEU A 475 10.04 4.96 18.83
N VAL A 476 10.00 5.39 20.08
CA VAL A 476 11.16 5.26 20.95
C VAL A 476 11.15 3.84 21.51
N SER A 477 11.73 2.90 20.78
CA SER A 477 12.16 1.66 21.39
C SER A 477 13.27 1.99 22.38
N ASN A 478 13.13 1.57 23.62
CA ASN A 478 14.20 1.54 24.61
C ASN A 478 15.22 0.45 24.23
N ALA A 479 15.87 0.61 23.08
CA ALA A 479 17.02 -0.20 22.71
C ALA A 479 18.26 0.68 22.79
N ALA A 480 19.14 0.31 23.69
CA ALA A 480 20.45 0.91 23.86
C ALA A 480 21.25 0.85 22.54
N PRO A 481 22.05 1.88 22.24
CA PRO A 481 22.93 1.83 21.09
C PRO A 481 24.13 0.98 21.46
N ASP A 482 24.23 -0.22 20.97
CA ASP A 482 25.54 -0.86 20.72
C ASP A 482 25.33 -2.25 20.11
N THR A 483 25.90 -2.40 19.00
CA THR A 483 26.29 -3.55 18.17
C THR A 483 25.59 -3.60 16.83
N VAL A 484 26.30 -3.07 15.86
CA VAL A 484 26.10 -3.39 14.43
C VAL A 484 26.50 -4.85 14.23
N SER A 485 25.56 -5.76 14.31
CA SER A 485 25.76 -7.12 13.81
C SER A 485 25.17 -7.20 12.40
N VAL A 486 26.05 -7.47 11.44
CA VAL A 486 25.67 -7.71 10.04
C VAL A 486 24.86 -9.01 9.97
N ALA A 487 23.54 -8.89 9.88
CA ALA A 487 22.65 -10.04 9.70
C ALA A 487 22.61 -10.46 8.24
N ALA A 488 22.72 -11.77 8.00
CA ALA A 488 22.61 -12.35 6.67
C ALA A 488 21.22 -12.11 6.08
N PRO A 489 21.09 -11.72 4.81
CA PRO A 489 19.81 -11.40 4.19
C PRO A 489 18.97 -12.67 4.00
N VAL A 490 17.79 -12.69 4.60
CA VAL A 490 16.76 -13.67 4.27
C VAL A 490 16.14 -13.29 2.94
N PHE A 491 16.41 -14.06 1.91
CA PHE A 491 15.83 -13.90 0.58
C PHE A 491 14.31 -14.15 0.61
N LEU A 492 13.54 -13.13 0.89
CA LEU A 492 12.14 -13.09 0.53
C LEU A 492 12.04 -12.41 -0.84
N GLN A 493 11.50 -13.11 -1.82
CA GLN A 493 11.19 -12.52 -3.12
C GLN A 493 10.16 -11.42 -2.93
N THR A 494 10.62 -10.20 -2.78
CA THR A 494 9.76 -9.02 -2.82
C THR A 494 9.55 -8.63 -4.27
N LYS A 495 8.31 -8.46 -4.69
CA LYS A 495 7.95 -7.97 -6.02
C LYS A 495 8.31 -6.49 -6.26
N ALA A 496 8.92 -5.82 -5.31
CA ALA A 496 9.40 -4.45 -5.42
C ALA A 496 10.94 -4.48 -5.46
N GLY A 497 11.50 -3.85 -6.48
CA GLY A 497 12.94 -3.81 -6.73
C GLY A 497 13.71 -3.11 -5.61
N PHE A 498 14.18 -3.91 -4.68
CA PHE A 498 15.21 -3.49 -3.74
C PHE A 498 16.56 -3.63 -4.47
N ASP A 499 17.32 -2.56 -4.53
CA ASP A 499 18.63 -2.57 -5.15
C ASP A 499 19.64 -3.18 -4.17
N PHE A 500 19.85 -4.49 -4.29
CA PHE A 500 20.80 -5.22 -3.46
C PHE A 500 22.27 -4.84 -3.70
N GLU A 501 22.60 -4.26 -4.86
CA GLU A 501 23.97 -3.82 -5.17
C GLU A 501 24.39 -2.62 -4.33
N SER A 502 23.43 -1.81 -3.83
CA SER A 502 23.76 -0.69 -2.95
C SER A 502 24.15 -1.10 -1.52
N LEU A 503 23.93 -2.35 -1.15
CA LEU A 503 24.21 -2.88 0.20
C LEU A 503 25.56 -3.59 0.32
N TYR A 504 26.21 -3.94 -0.80
CA TYR A 504 27.47 -4.63 -0.80
C TYR A 504 28.53 -3.89 -1.66
N PRO A 505 29.76 -3.69 -1.16
CA PRO A 505 30.84 -3.24 -2.01
C PRO A 505 31.06 -4.26 -3.14
N PRO A 506 31.47 -3.81 -4.36
CA PRO A 506 31.56 -4.65 -5.57
C PRO A 506 32.43 -5.90 -5.43
N THR A 507 33.32 -5.92 -4.44
CA THR A 507 34.29 -7.01 -4.19
C THR A 507 33.77 -8.11 -3.25
N ASP A 508 32.71 -7.86 -2.47
CA ASP A 508 32.27 -8.75 -1.40
C ASP A 508 30.88 -9.36 -1.62
N SER A 509 30.33 -9.24 -2.82
CA SER A 509 29.07 -9.89 -3.17
C SER A 509 29.21 -11.41 -2.97
N PRO A 510 28.36 -12.05 -2.13
CA PRO A 510 28.36 -13.51 -2.00
C PRO A 510 28.09 -14.24 -3.31
N PHE A 511 27.61 -13.52 -4.33
CA PHE A 511 27.39 -14.02 -5.69
C PHE A 511 28.65 -14.02 -6.56
N ALA A 512 29.70 -13.25 -6.22
CA ALA A 512 30.97 -13.22 -6.97
C ALA A 512 31.78 -14.51 -6.82
N LYS A 513 31.50 -15.36 -5.82
CA LYS A 513 32.27 -16.57 -5.53
C LYS A 513 31.81 -17.84 -6.24
N ASN A 514 30.64 -17.86 -6.84
CA ASN A 514 30.18 -18.99 -7.65
C ASN A 514 30.40 -18.68 -9.14
N GLN A 515 31.64 -18.87 -9.62
CA GLN A 515 31.87 -19.01 -11.06
C GLN A 515 31.12 -20.29 -11.52
N ARG A 516 29.92 -20.07 -12.02
CA ARG A 516 29.10 -21.14 -12.59
C ARG A 516 29.77 -21.61 -13.88
N PRO A 517 29.92 -22.91 -14.14
CA PRO A 517 30.48 -23.39 -15.39
C PRO A 517 29.58 -22.93 -16.55
N ALA A 518 30.04 -21.96 -17.30
CA ALA A 518 29.35 -21.39 -18.44
C ALA A 518 29.34 -22.42 -19.60
N THR A 519 28.29 -23.18 -19.74
CA THR A 519 28.21 -24.26 -20.75
C THR A 519 26.95 -24.22 -21.62
N VAL A 520 25.94 -23.37 -21.29
CA VAL A 520 24.73 -23.25 -22.09
C VAL A 520 24.40 -21.79 -22.39
N ILE A 521 24.10 -21.54 -23.62
CA ILE A 521 23.64 -20.26 -24.15
C ILE A 521 22.17 -20.43 -24.57
N LEU A 522 21.32 -19.49 -24.19
CA LEU A 522 19.93 -19.45 -24.65
C LEU A 522 19.75 -18.33 -25.69
N VAL A 523 19.29 -18.68 -26.88
CA VAL A 523 18.98 -17.73 -27.96
C VAL A 523 17.46 -17.55 -28.03
N ALA A 524 16.99 -16.37 -27.68
CA ALA A 524 15.60 -15.95 -27.66
C ALA A 524 15.34 -14.72 -28.56
N SER A 525 16.23 -14.47 -29.53
CA SER A 525 16.14 -13.30 -30.42
C SER A 525 14.91 -13.27 -31.31
N LEU A 526 14.30 -14.43 -31.57
CA LEU A 526 13.06 -14.57 -32.35
C LEU A 526 11.80 -14.18 -31.55
N ILE A 527 11.93 -13.95 -30.24
CA ILE A 527 10.81 -13.67 -29.34
C ILE A 527 10.61 -12.17 -29.20
N ASP A 528 9.37 -11.72 -29.47
CA ASP A 528 9.04 -10.30 -29.36
C ASP A 528 8.41 -9.91 -28.01
N ASN A 529 7.71 -10.82 -27.36
CA ASN A 529 6.97 -10.53 -26.14
C ASN A 529 7.91 -10.28 -24.93
N PRO A 530 7.94 -9.05 -24.37
CA PRO A 530 8.80 -8.72 -23.24
C PRO A 530 8.52 -9.58 -21.98
N THR A 531 7.26 -10.00 -21.75
CA THR A 531 6.90 -10.87 -20.62
C THR A 531 7.61 -12.22 -20.72
N ASN A 532 7.63 -12.83 -21.93
CA ASN A 532 8.30 -14.11 -22.15
C ASN A 532 9.82 -13.97 -22.01
N LEU A 533 10.39 -12.89 -22.53
CA LEU A 533 11.83 -12.61 -22.42
C LEU A 533 12.27 -12.37 -20.97
N GLY A 534 11.45 -11.66 -20.17
CA GLY A 534 11.71 -11.45 -18.76
C GLY A 534 11.69 -12.76 -17.96
N GLY A 535 10.71 -13.61 -18.23
CA GLY A 535 10.64 -14.94 -17.61
C GLY A 535 11.82 -15.85 -18.01
N LEU A 536 12.26 -15.82 -19.27
CA LEU A 536 13.44 -16.54 -19.73
C LEU A 536 14.74 -16.01 -19.09
N SER A 537 14.85 -14.68 -18.90
CA SER A 537 15.96 -14.08 -18.15
C SER A 537 16.07 -14.66 -16.74
N ARG A 538 14.93 -14.73 -16.03
CA ARG A 538 14.87 -15.28 -14.69
C ARG A 538 15.21 -16.76 -14.64
N ILE A 539 14.71 -17.55 -15.59
CA ILE A 539 15.04 -18.97 -15.71
C ILE A 539 16.54 -19.15 -15.96
N SER A 540 17.11 -18.41 -16.92
CA SER A 540 18.51 -18.48 -17.28
C SER A 540 19.43 -18.14 -16.10
N GLU A 541 19.08 -17.13 -15.34
CA GLU A 541 19.82 -16.74 -14.12
C GLU A 541 19.72 -17.84 -13.05
N SER A 542 18.51 -18.33 -12.76
CA SER A 542 18.27 -19.31 -11.71
C SER A 542 19.00 -20.63 -11.95
N PHE A 543 19.15 -21.06 -13.19
CA PHE A 543 19.85 -22.29 -13.57
C PHE A 543 21.32 -22.06 -13.99
N GLY A 544 21.80 -20.83 -13.92
CA GLY A 544 23.21 -20.47 -14.14
C GLY A 544 23.70 -20.69 -15.56
N LEU A 545 22.90 -20.34 -16.56
CA LEU A 545 23.31 -20.34 -17.96
C LEU A 545 24.46 -19.35 -18.22
N GLU A 546 25.15 -19.47 -19.34
CA GLU A 546 26.23 -18.57 -19.74
C GLU A 546 25.71 -17.18 -20.11
N ALA A 547 24.71 -17.12 -20.98
CA ALA A 547 24.07 -15.89 -21.43
C ALA A 547 22.70 -16.13 -22.05
N LEU A 548 21.88 -15.09 -22.07
CA LEU A 548 20.67 -15.00 -22.86
C LEU A 548 20.89 -13.99 -24.00
N TYR A 549 20.56 -14.39 -25.23
CA TYR A 549 20.64 -13.53 -26.39
C TYR A 549 19.23 -13.11 -26.83
N ILE A 550 19.03 -11.81 -27.02
CA ILE A 550 17.78 -11.19 -27.50
C ILE A 550 18.09 -10.20 -28.63
N ASP A 551 17.10 -9.88 -29.47
CA ASP A 551 17.32 -9.04 -30.64
C ASP A 551 17.58 -7.56 -30.31
N ASP A 552 16.90 -7.02 -29.29
CA ASP A 552 17.04 -5.62 -28.84
C ASP A 552 17.03 -5.50 -27.30
N LEU A 553 18.13 -4.99 -26.76
CA LEU A 553 18.26 -4.76 -25.31
C LEU A 553 17.25 -3.73 -24.76
N LYS A 554 16.65 -2.88 -25.61
CA LYS A 554 15.61 -1.96 -25.17
C LYS A 554 14.39 -2.70 -24.58
N LYS A 555 14.16 -3.95 -24.99
CA LYS A 555 13.08 -4.79 -24.44
C LYS A 555 13.27 -5.05 -22.94
N THR A 556 14.48 -5.03 -22.41
CA THR A 556 14.76 -5.22 -20.96
C THR A 556 14.28 -4.04 -20.11
N ALA A 557 14.15 -2.85 -20.69
CA ALA A 557 13.61 -1.68 -20.01
C ALA A 557 12.07 -1.68 -19.91
N HIS A 558 11.39 -2.55 -20.67
CA HIS A 558 9.94 -2.60 -20.71
C HIS A 558 9.36 -3.06 -19.35
N LYS A 559 8.24 -2.45 -18.93
CA LYS A 559 7.58 -2.78 -17.65
C LYS A 559 7.22 -4.26 -17.52
N ASP A 560 6.77 -4.87 -18.63
CA ASP A 560 6.33 -6.27 -18.65
C ASP A 560 7.51 -7.24 -18.59
N PHE A 561 8.68 -6.86 -19.14
CA PHE A 561 9.93 -7.59 -18.93
C PHE A 561 10.30 -7.58 -17.45
N LYS A 562 10.36 -6.39 -16.83
CA LYS A 562 10.72 -6.23 -15.41
C LYS A 562 9.76 -6.93 -14.46
N ALA A 563 8.49 -7.03 -14.82
CA ALA A 563 7.48 -7.74 -14.02
C ALA A 563 7.76 -9.24 -13.90
N THR A 564 8.39 -9.84 -14.92
CA THR A 564 8.67 -11.29 -14.96
C THR A 564 10.13 -11.64 -14.71
N SER A 565 11.08 -10.76 -15.04
CA SER A 565 12.52 -10.96 -14.80
C SER A 565 12.88 -10.90 -13.32
N VAL A 566 12.12 -10.15 -12.50
CA VAL A 566 12.37 -9.98 -11.05
C VAL A 566 13.85 -9.63 -10.78
N THR A 567 14.35 -8.63 -11.49
CA THR A 567 15.73 -8.10 -11.42
C THR A 567 16.85 -9.03 -11.93
N SER A 568 16.53 -10.20 -12.48
CA SER A 568 17.56 -11.13 -13.03
C SER A 568 18.44 -10.46 -14.09
N GLU A 569 17.91 -9.49 -14.84
CA GLU A 569 18.65 -8.72 -15.85
C GLU A 569 19.82 -7.91 -15.28
N LYS A 570 19.86 -7.68 -13.97
CA LYS A 570 20.96 -6.99 -13.30
C LYS A 570 22.11 -7.94 -12.93
N HIS A 571 21.85 -9.23 -12.83
CA HIS A 571 22.76 -10.24 -12.30
C HIS A 571 23.15 -11.30 -13.32
N PHE A 572 22.50 -11.27 -14.48
CA PHE A 572 22.68 -12.27 -15.53
C PHE A 572 23.01 -11.61 -16.88
N PRO A 573 24.00 -12.10 -17.65
CA PRO A 573 24.40 -11.49 -18.91
C PRO A 573 23.35 -11.67 -20.01
N ILE A 574 22.67 -10.58 -20.34
CA ILE A 574 21.79 -10.49 -21.50
C ILE A 574 22.55 -9.75 -22.61
N ARG A 575 22.63 -10.34 -23.80
CA ARG A 575 23.41 -9.83 -24.92
C ARG A 575 22.53 -9.59 -26.15
N PRO A 576 22.83 -8.58 -26.97
CA PRO A 576 22.10 -8.35 -28.20
C PRO A 576 22.57 -9.34 -29.29
N LEU A 577 21.59 -9.87 -30.03
CA LEU A 577 21.82 -10.67 -31.22
C LEU A 577 20.67 -10.39 -32.19
N LYS A 578 20.97 -9.69 -33.29
CA LYS A 578 19.93 -9.40 -34.30
C LYS A 578 19.49 -10.68 -34.99
N ILE A 579 18.21 -10.73 -35.39
CA ILE A 579 17.61 -11.89 -36.05
C ILE A 579 18.41 -12.31 -37.29
N ALA A 580 18.87 -11.35 -38.10
CA ALA A 580 19.68 -11.60 -39.30
C ALA A 580 21.05 -12.22 -38.99
N ASP A 581 21.58 -11.99 -37.78
CA ASP A 581 22.92 -12.44 -37.40
C ASP A 581 22.88 -13.83 -36.69
N ILE A 582 21.70 -14.37 -36.40
CA ILE A 582 21.57 -15.66 -35.71
C ILE A 582 22.32 -16.78 -36.45
N PRO A 583 22.17 -17.01 -37.77
CA PRO A 583 22.85 -18.11 -38.44
C PRO A 583 24.37 -18.03 -38.31
N GLN A 584 24.97 -16.85 -38.51
CA GLN A 584 26.39 -16.67 -38.36
C GLN A 584 26.89 -16.88 -36.92
N PHE A 585 26.14 -16.37 -35.93
CA PHE A 585 26.41 -16.61 -34.52
C PHE A 585 26.40 -18.09 -34.15
N LEU A 586 25.45 -18.87 -34.67
CA LEU A 586 25.37 -20.31 -34.44
C LEU A 586 26.57 -21.06 -35.09
N VAL A 587 26.97 -20.70 -36.29
CA VAL A 587 28.17 -21.26 -36.93
C VAL A 587 29.44 -20.99 -36.10
N ASP A 588 29.58 -19.79 -35.58
CA ASP A 588 30.72 -19.42 -34.73
C ASP A 588 30.66 -20.10 -33.36
N ALA A 589 29.45 -20.35 -32.80
CA ALA A 589 29.26 -21.15 -31.58
C ALA A 589 29.72 -22.60 -31.80
N LYS A 590 29.39 -23.23 -32.95
CA LYS A 590 29.87 -24.57 -33.31
C LYS A 590 31.40 -24.63 -33.37
N ARG A 591 32.05 -23.64 -33.97
CA ARG A 591 33.50 -23.53 -33.98
C ARG A 591 34.12 -23.46 -32.58
N ARG A 592 33.39 -22.92 -31.61
CA ARG A 592 33.77 -22.87 -30.19
C ARG A 592 33.39 -24.15 -29.41
N GLY A 593 32.89 -25.18 -30.09
CA GLY A 593 32.56 -26.46 -29.51
C GLY A 593 31.19 -26.57 -28.84
N TYR A 594 30.24 -25.68 -29.21
CA TYR A 594 28.85 -25.83 -28.80
C TYR A 594 28.08 -26.67 -29.83
N GLU A 595 27.21 -27.55 -29.36
CA GLU A 595 26.20 -28.15 -30.20
C GLU A 595 24.95 -27.26 -30.21
N VAL A 596 24.37 -27.03 -31.37
CA VAL A 596 23.21 -26.13 -31.54
C VAL A 596 21.93 -26.97 -31.57
N VAL A 597 21.06 -26.75 -30.59
CA VAL A 597 19.82 -27.51 -30.42
C VAL A 597 18.62 -26.53 -30.53
N GLY A 598 17.73 -26.79 -31.47
CA GLY A 598 16.46 -26.09 -31.61
C GLY A 598 15.40 -26.72 -30.70
N VAL A 599 14.67 -25.89 -29.97
CA VAL A 599 13.48 -26.33 -29.22
C VAL A 599 12.26 -26.10 -30.12
N GLU A 600 11.97 -27.07 -30.97
CA GLU A 600 10.95 -26.98 -32.01
C GLU A 600 10.45 -28.35 -32.41
N GLN A 601 9.17 -28.43 -32.75
CA GLN A 601 8.57 -29.68 -33.28
C GLN A 601 8.79 -29.77 -34.76
N THR A 602 9.58 -30.77 -35.18
CA THR A 602 9.90 -31.04 -36.58
C THR A 602 9.76 -32.55 -36.87
N ASP A 603 9.75 -32.92 -38.14
CA ASP A 603 9.65 -34.33 -38.55
C ASP A 603 10.79 -35.24 -37.99
N ARG A 604 11.88 -34.61 -37.51
CA ARG A 604 13.07 -35.29 -37.02
C ARG A 604 13.48 -34.90 -35.61
N SER A 605 12.59 -34.21 -34.89
CA SER A 605 12.87 -33.82 -33.49
C SER A 605 12.91 -35.06 -32.59
N GLY A 606 13.86 -35.10 -31.66
CA GLY A 606 13.86 -36.03 -30.55
C GLY A 606 12.95 -35.59 -29.43
N ILE A 607 12.32 -36.52 -28.71
CA ILE A 607 11.50 -36.18 -27.56
C ILE A 607 12.42 -35.86 -26.38
N LEU A 608 12.33 -34.63 -25.87
CA LEU A 608 13.16 -34.11 -24.80
C LEU A 608 13.11 -35.02 -23.57
N GLY A 609 14.27 -35.51 -23.10
CA GLY A 609 14.40 -36.37 -21.93
C GLY A 609 14.18 -37.89 -22.17
N GLU A 610 13.87 -38.31 -23.39
CA GLU A 610 13.78 -39.75 -23.73
C GLU A 610 15.12 -40.26 -24.23
N ASP A 611 15.65 -41.27 -23.52
CA ASP A 611 16.81 -42.07 -23.95
C ASP A 611 16.35 -43.14 -24.93
N SER A 612 16.94 -43.19 -26.11
CA SER A 612 16.61 -44.21 -27.11
C SER A 612 16.98 -45.65 -26.70
N SER A 613 17.60 -45.84 -25.54
CA SER A 613 17.94 -47.15 -24.99
C SER A 613 16.78 -47.92 -24.36
N GLN A 614 15.58 -47.26 -24.18
CA GLN A 614 14.42 -47.88 -23.52
C GLN A 614 13.28 -48.30 -24.45
N VAL A 615 13.42 -48.18 -25.75
CA VAL A 615 12.42 -48.76 -26.70
C VAL A 615 12.74 -50.20 -26.97
N ALA A 616 12.32 -51.07 -26.04
CA ALA A 616 12.23 -52.50 -26.26
C ALA A 616 10.97 -52.80 -27.08
N ASP A 617 11.02 -52.69 -28.38
CA ASP A 617 10.17 -53.50 -29.25
C ASP A 617 10.87 -53.80 -30.58
N GLY A 618 10.93 -55.08 -30.85
CA GLY A 618 11.82 -55.73 -31.81
C GLY A 618 11.51 -55.51 -33.28
N THR A 619 11.86 -54.34 -33.83
CA THR A 619 12.05 -54.19 -35.29
C THR A 619 13.39 -53.53 -35.57
N VAL A 620 14.35 -54.41 -35.79
CA VAL A 620 15.72 -54.06 -36.27
C VAL A 620 15.60 -53.53 -37.68
N ASN A 621 15.79 -52.22 -37.89
CA ASN A 621 16.24 -51.68 -39.15
C ASN A 621 17.62 -51.07 -38.96
N ARG A 622 18.60 -51.73 -39.54
CA ARG A 622 20.03 -51.35 -39.61
C ARG A 622 20.16 -50.09 -40.44
N GLY A 623 20.69 -49.05 -39.86
CA GLY A 623 21.18 -47.92 -40.63
C GLY A 623 21.36 -46.66 -39.80
N HIS A 624 22.60 -46.40 -39.40
CA HIS A 624 23.18 -45.18 -38.89
C HIS A 624 22.75 -44.69 -37.50
N ASP A 625 23.72 -44.54 -36.64
CA ASP A 625 23.82 -43.84 -35.37
C ASP A 625 22.66 -42.90 -35.03
N ARG A 626 21.58 -43.42 -34.50
CA ARG A 626 20.58 -42.64 -33.75
C ARG A 626 21.09 -42.48 -32.31
N LYS A 627 22.18 -41.74 -32.15
CA LYS A 627 22.59 -41.23 -30.85
C LYS A 627 21.55 -40.26 -30.37
N ASP A 628 20.88 -40.60 -29.29
CA ASP A 628 20.23 -39.73 -28.28
C ASP A 628 19.72 -38.38 -28.76
N LEU A 629 18.77 -38.35 -29.71
CA LEU A 629 18.21 -37.13 -30.22
C LEU A 629 17.42 -36.31 -29.13
N GLY A 630 16.98 -37.00 -28.06
CA GLY A 630 16.19 -36.39 -26.99
C GLY A 630 17.01 -35.87 -25.81
N THR A 631 18.30 -36.24 -25.67
CA THR A 631 19.15 -35.79 -24.59
C THR A 631 19.86 -34.47 -24.94
N LEU A 632 20.09 -33.60 -23.97
CA LEU A 632 20.79 -32.32 -24.24
C LEU A 632 22.29 -32.43 -23.97
N PRO A 633 23.17 -31.93 -24.87
CA PRO A 633 24.61 -31.96 -24.65
C PRO A 633 25.04 -31.00 -23.54
N LYS A 634 26.12 -31.35 -22.83
CA LYS A 634 26.64 -30.57 -21.72
C LYS A 634 26.95 -29.11 -22.14
N ARG A 635 27.46 -28.93 -23.37
CA ARG A 635 27.79 -27.62 -23.94
C ARG A 635 26.96 -27.39 -25.19
N CYS A 636 25.93 -26.54 -25.05
CA CYS A 636 25.02 -26.29 -26.16
C CYS A 636 24.51 -24.84 -26.24
N VAL A 637 23.99 -24.55 -27.42
CA VAL A 637 23.16 -23.37 -27.66
C VAL A 637 21.73 -23.84 -27.85
N LEU A 638 20.83 -23.45 -26.96
CA LEU A 638 19.39 -23.69 -27.09
C LEU A 638 18.77 -22.54 -27.87
N VAL A 639 18.11 -22.83 -28.97
CA VAL A 639 17.43 -21.83 -29.82
C VAL A 639 15.92 -21.99 -29.67
N LEU A 640 15.26 -20.89 -29.28
CA LEU A 640 13.81 -20.82 -29.16
C LEU A 640 13.19 -20.11 -30.37
N GLY A 641 12.09 -20.64 -30.85
CA GLY A 641 11.31 -20.06 -31.94
C GLY A 641 10.42 -18.89 -31.50
N SER A 642 9.91 -18.14 -32.44
CA SER A 642 8.89 -17.12 -32.21
C SER A 642 7.55 -17.75 -31.84
N GLU A 643 6.67 -16.99 -31.14
CA GLU A 643 5.37 -17.48 -30.67
C GLU A 643 4.41 -17.87 -31.82
N LYS A 644 4.59 -17.30 -33.02
CA LYS A 644 3.69 -17.54 -34.17
C LYS A 644 4.34 -18.37 -35.28
N GLY A 645 5.61 -18.17 -35.53
CA GLY A 645 6.29 -18.73 -36.70
C GLY A 645 7.33 -19.80 -36.38
N GLY A 646 7.58 -20.08 -35.08
CA GLY A 646 8.62 -21.02 -34.70
C GLY A 646 10.04 -20.54 -35.05
N ILE A 647 10.94 -21.46 -35.28
CA ILE A 647 12.32 -21.18 -35.73
C ILE A 647 12.30 -20.98 -37.24
N THR A 648 12.90 -19.90 -37.73
CA THR A 648 12.91 -19.58 -39.17
C THR A 648 13.71 -20.60 -39.98
N PRO A 649 13.35 -20.84 -41.27
CA PRO A 649 14.08 -21.82 -42.11
C PRO A 649 15.58 -21.59 -42.20
N GLU A 650 16.00 -20.32 -42.27
CA GLU A 650 17.42 -19.95 -42.34
C GLU A 650 18.19 -20.38 -41.08
N VAL A 651 17.55 -20.27 -39.91
CA VAL A 651 18.13 -20.70 -38.63
C VAL A 651 18.11 -22.22 -38.52
N LEU A 652 17.02 -22.89 -38.97
CA LEU A 652 16.93 -24.35 -38.99
C LEU A 652 18.04 -25.01 -39.81
N THR A 653 18.51 -24.38 -40.90
CA THR A 653 19.60 -24.92 -41.73
C THR A 653 20.92 -25.03 -40.96
N VAL A 654 21.14 -24.27 -39.92
CA VAL A 654 22.35 -24.23 -39.10
C VAL A 654 22.21 -24.92 -37.75
N ILE A 655 21.05 -25.42 -37.40
CA ILE A 655 20.84 -26.20 -36.18
C ILE A 655 21.35 -27.64 -36.40
N ASP A 656 21.98 -28.21 -35.38
CA ASP A 656 22.48 -29.63 -35.47
C ASP A 656 21.32 -30.64 -35.30
N ARG A 657 20.40 -30.33 -34.41
CA ARG A 657 19.19 -31.13 -34.19
C ARG A 657 18.11 -30.34 -33.48
N CYS A 658 16.87 -30.81 -33.55
CA CYS A 658 15.75 -30.29 -32.81
C CYS A 658 15.27 -31.27 -31.73
N VAL A 659 14.78 -30.71 -30.65
CA VAL A 659 14.07 -31.44 -29.59
C VAL A 659 12.66 -30.91 -29.43
N GLU A 660 11.73 -31.77 -29.16
CA GLU A 660 10.33 -31.40 -28.89
C GLU A 660 9.91 -31.85 -27.50
N ILE A 661 8.99 -31.09 -26.91
CA ILE A 661 8.37 -31.44 -25.64
C ILE A 661 7.09 -32.21 -25.93
N ARG A 662 7.03 -33.46 -25.48
CA ARG A 662 5.85 -34.31 -25.67
C ARG A 662 4.66 -33.73 -24.92
N THR A 663 3.57 -33.46 -25.63
CA THR A 663 2.30 -33.00 -25.07
C THR A 663 1.18 -33.98 -25.44
N VAL A 664 0.26 -34.26 -24.52
CA VAL A 664 -0.89 -35.15 -24.73
C VAL A 664 -2.21 -34.39 -24.83
N GLY A 665 -2.19 -33.10 -24.73
CA GLY A 665 -3.37 -32.23 -24.78
C GLY A 665 -3.78 -31.85 -26.21
N VAL A 666 -4.93 -31.21 -26.33
CA VAL A 666 -5.45 -30.69 -27.61
C VAL A 666 -4.65 -29.49 -28.12
N THR A 667 -4.04 -28.71 -27.23
CA THR A 667 -3.14 -27.60 -27.56
C THR A 667 -1.80 -28.14 -28.08
N ARG A 668 -1.47 -27.75 -29.32
CA ARG A 668 -0.28 -28.28 -30.03
C ARG A 668 1.04 -27.66 -29.60
N SER A 669 1.03 -26.54 -28.90
CA SER A 669 2.25 -25.85 -28.49
C SER A 669 2.14 -25.30 -27.06
N LEU A 670 3.27 -25.25 -26.38
CA LEU A 670 3.42 -24.57 -25.09
C LEU A 670 3.81 -23.09 -25.32
N ASN A 671 3.54 -22.26 -24.31
CA ASN A 671 4.12 -20.91 -24.27
C ASN A 671 5.65 -21.03 -24.36
N VAL A 672 6.30 -20.17 -25.15
CA VAL A 672 7.74 -20.23 -25.42
C VAL A 672 8.59 -20.09 -24.15
N GLN A 673 8.18 -19.29 -23.19
CA GLN A 673 8.84 -19.20 -21.88
C GLN A 673 8.76 -20.55 -21.13
N THR A 674 7.61 -21.20 -21.18
CA THR A 674 7.41 -22.51 -20.55
C THR A 674 8.26 -23.57 -21.25
N ALA A 675 8.27 -23.59 -22.57
CA ALA A 675 9.07 -24.53 -23.36
C ALA A 675 10.57 -24.34 -23.09
N GLY A 676 11.05 -23.10 -23.11
CA GLY A 676 12.43 -22.77 -22.75
C GLY A 676 12.79 -23.16 -21.33
N GLY A 677 11.85 -22.97 -20.38
CA GLY A 677 12.02 -23.39 -18.98
C GLY A 677 12.17 -24.90 -18.81
N ILE A 678 11.36 -25.68 -19.51
CA ILE A 678 11.44 -27.14 -19.51
C ILE A 678 12.77 -27.61 -20.12
N ALA A 679 13.19 -27.06 -21.25
CA ALA A 679 14.45 -27.41 -21.89
C ALA A 679 15.67 -27.06 -21.00
N VAL A 680 15.68 -25.90 -20.37
CA VAL A 680 16.73 -25.49 -19.43
C VAL A 680 16.76 -26.39 -18.20
N PHE A 681 15.59 -26.72 -17.64
CA PHE A 681 15.49 -27.63 -16.49
C PHE A 681 15.99 -29.02 -16.83
N GLU A 682 15.64 -29.58 -18.01
CA GLU A 682 16.09 -30.86 -18.45
C GLU A 682 17.62 -30.94 -18.61
N TRP A 683 18.22 -29.90 -19.23
CA TRP A 683 19.66 -29.78 -19.28
C TRP A 683 20.28 -29.74 -17.87
N TRP A 684 19.72 -28.95 -16.96
CA TRP A 684 20.22 -28.84 -15.59
C TRP A 684 20.06 -30.16 -14.82
N ARG A 685 18.97 -30.88 -15.01
CA ARG A 685 18.74 -32.19 -14.42
C ARG A 685 19.83 -33.18 -14.81
N GLU A 686 20.27 -33.10 -16.04
CA GLU A 686 21.28 -34.02 -16.59
C GLU A 686 22.70 -33.63 -16.17
N TRP A 687 23.03 -32.34 -16.17
CA TRP A 687 24.39 -31.87 -16.04
C TRP A 687 24.62 -30.96 -14.80
N GLY A 688 23.61 -30.29 -14.26
CA GLY A 688 23.75 -29.28 -13.21
C GLY A 688 24.01 -29.86 -11.80
N GLY A 689 23.70 -31.13 -11.55
CA GLY A 689 23.89 -31.78 -10.26
C GLY A 689 25.08 -32.75 -10.21
N LYS A 690 25.86 -32.86 -11.27
CA LYS A 690 26.94 -33.85 -11.41
C LYS A 690 28.34 -33.21 -11.33
N ASN A 691 28.55 -32.27 -10.39
CA ASN A 691 29.90 -31.76 -10.07
C ASN A 691 30.35 -32.29 -8.74
#